data_ccb37f0f3a8a907142e89c26a122b1e8
#
_entry.id   ccb37f0f3a8a907142e89c26a122b1e8
#
_cell.length_a   1.000
_cell.length_b   1.000
_cell.length_c   1.000
_cell.angle_alpha   90.00
_cell.angle_beta   90.00
_cell.angle_gamma   90.00
#
_symmetry.space_group_name_H-M   'P 1'
#
loop_
_entity.id
_entity.type
_entity.pdbx_description
1 polymer ?
#
loop_
_entity_poly.entity_id
_entity_poly.type
_entity_poly.pdbx_seq_one_letter_code
_entity_poly.pdbx_strand_id
1 'polypeptide(L)'
;MIGRLGIDDVRPQISGRTLPAKAVVGEVVPISALVWREGHDAVAATAEITPPQGERFSIHMQQETYRPDNVHAVFVPDTEGLWRFRIDAWSDPMATWRNAVTKKLNAGQSADELANDFHHGVELFERAAKQAPKADREVLLGIARTINDDTLPIDQRVNVGLTDEVREILDEYPLRELVTRGPICEIAVERREALVNSWYELFPRSTGGWDADGNPVHGTFETTAAALDRVAKMGFDTVYFPPIHPIGEINRKGKNNTLTAVDGDVGSPWAIGSEAGGHDAVHPELGTEKDFVRLVKRAKELGLEIALDLALQAAPDHPWARDHREFFTELADGTIAYAENPPKKYQDIYPINFDNDPKGIYNEVYRVVMHWVNLGVTTFRVDNPHTKPVNFWQWLIDRVHETNPEVIFLAEAFTRPARMFGLAKIGFSQSYTYFTWKTSKEDLTDFALMVSGLADVSRPNLFVNTPDILHESLQKGGRAMFAIRAALAATMSPLWGVYSGYELYEHVPVHEGSEEYLDSEKYELRPRDFQTALDNGDSLEPYITQLNHIRRENPALQQLRNIHFHDIENPNLIAYSKVDAVTGNAVLVVVNLDSYGGQEGMINVDMEAIGLRHGDTFKVHDAVSGAAYIWGDRNFVRLEPLKDVAHIFILPNVIPERREKLAWREIPEHDYRP
;
A
#
# COMPACT_ATOMS: atom_id res chain seq x y z
N MET A 1 20.22 -1.93 29.03
CA MET A 1 20.47 -3.04 29.97
C MET A 1 19.69 -4.24 29.45
N ILE A 2 20.30 -5.38 29.25
CA ILE A 2 19.62 -6.60 28.85
C ILE A 2 18.68 -7.03 29.97
N GLY A 3 17.42 -7.31 29.66
CA GLY A 3 16.45 -7.78 30.64
C GLY A 3 16.70 -9.23 31.09
N ARG A 4 15.82 -9.78 31.92
CA ARG A 4 15.92 -11.17 32.39
C ARG A 4 15.58 -12.19 31.30
N LEU A 5 14.69 -11.79 30.35
CA LEU A 5 14.33 -12.56 29.15
C LEU A 5 14.89 -11.85 27.91
N GLY A 6 15.26 -12.62 26.88
CA GLY A 6 15.64 -12.09 25.58
C GLY A 6 14.41 -11.64 24.80
N ILE A 7 14.53 -10.50 24.11
CA ILE A 7 13.55 -10.01 23.14
C ILE A 7 14.35 -9.55 21.92
N ASP A 8 14.23 -10.26 20.83
CA ASP A 8 14.94 -10.01 19.59
C ASP A 8 13.96 -9.90 18.40
N ASP A 9 14.44 -9.40 17.28
CA ASP A 9 13.71 -9.35 16.00
C ASP A 9 12.31 -8.72 16.07
N VAL A 10 12.17 -7.67 16.89
CA VAL A 10 10.88 -6.95 17.03
C VAL A 10 10.48 -6.33 15.69
N ARG A 11 9.27 -6.62 15.22
CA ARG A 11 8.69 -6.08 13.99
C ARG A 11 7.27 -5.54 14.24
N PRO A 12 6.87 -4.46 13.50
CA PRO A 12 7.65 -3.69 12.55
C PRO A 12 8.69 -2.79 13.22
N GLN A 13 9.86 -2.64 12.60
CA GLN A 13 10.92 -1.76 13.06
C GLN A 13 11.69 -1.21 11.86
N ILE A 14 11.74 0.12 11.71
CA ILE A 14 12.37 0.79 10.59
C ILE A 14 13.64 1.49 11.04
N SER A 15 14.75 1.28 10.27
CA SER A 15 16.05 1.95 10.48
C SER A 15 16.50 1.96 11.95
N GLY A 16 16.41 0.81 12.63
CA GLY A 16 16.80 0.69 14.03
C GLY A 16 15.92 1.53 14.98
N ARG A 17 14.65 1.76 14.66
CA ARG A 17 13.65 2.57 15.38
C ARG A 17 13.88 4.07 15.31
N THR A 18 14.63 4.56 14.36
CA THR A 18 14.82 6.01 14.16
C THR A 18 13.71 6.63 13.33
N LEU A 19 12.94 5.79 12.62
CA LEU A 19 11.80 6.18 11.80
C LEU A 19 10.59 5.29 12.14
N PRO A 20 9.35 5.81 12.07
CA PRO A 20 8.16 5.02 12.29
C PRO A 20 7.91 4.03 11.13
N ALA A 21 7.32 2.89 11.43
CA ALA A 21 6.70 2.04 10.42
C ALA A 21 5.43 2.70 9.89
N LYS A 22 4.94 2.24 8.74
CA LYS A 22 3.73 2.78 8.09
C LYS A 22 2.52 1.88 8.32
N ALA A 23 1.37 2.49 8.54
CA ALA A 23 0.07 1.87 8.46
C ALA A 23 -0.99 2.90 8.07
N VAL A 24 -2.21 2.45 7.75
CA VAL A 24 -3.38 3.31 7.60
C VAL A 24 -4.51 2.83 8.52
N VAL A 25 -5.48 3.71 8.74
CA VAL A 25 -6.71 3.36 9.47
C VAL A 25 -7.40 2.15 8.82
N GLY A 26 -7.71 1.12 9.62
CA GLY A 26 -8.35 -0.12 9.18
C GLY A 26 -7.42 -1.14 8.51
N GLU A 27 -6.11 -0.89 8.46
CA GLU A 27 -5.13 -1.88 8.00
C GLU A 27 -4.86 -2.92 9.09
N VAL A 28 -4.72 -4.18 8.67
CA VAL A 28 -4.32 -5.27 9.57
C VAL A 28 -2.81 -5.23 9.74
N VAL A 29 -2.34 -4.84 10.93
CA VAL A 29 -0.91 -4.66 11.23
C VAL A 29 -0.41 -5.81 12.09
N PRO A 30 0.47 -6.68 11.57
CA PRO A 30 1.13 -7.72 12.34
C PRO A 30 2.27 -7.16 13.18
N ILE A 31 2.38 -7.68 14.41
CA ILE A 31 3.50 -7.40 15.33
C ILE A 31 4.14 -8.74 15.71
N SER A 32 5.46 -8.83 15.72
CA SER A 32 6.18 -10.05 16.09
C SER A 32 7.49 -9.79 16.81
N ALA A 33 7.99 -10.84 17.48
CA ALA A 33 9.33 -10.88 18.07
C ALA A 33 9.80 -12.30 18.28
N LEU A 34 11.10 -12.47 18.54
CA LEU A 34 11.68 -13.64 19.16
C LEU A 34 11.77 -13.42 20.66
N VAL A 35 11.20 -14.33 21.47
CA VAL A 35 11.20 -14.23 22.93
C VAL A 35 11.74 -15.53 23.52
N TRP A 36 12.76 -15.42 24.35
CA TRP A 36 13.44 -16.59 24.90
C TRP A 36 14.02 -16.37 26.28
N ARG A 37 14.23 -17.49 27.00
CA ARG A 37 14.99 -17.55 28.26
C ARG A 37 15.76 -18.86 28.35
N GLU A 38 16.64 -18.96 29.33
CA GLU A 38 17.31 -20.22 29.68
C GLU A 38 16.35 -21.22 30.34
N GLY A 39 16.69 -22.51 30.23
CA GLY A 39 15.95 -23.62 30.88
C GLY A 39 14.79 -24.11 30.02
N HIS A 40 13.78 -24.68 30.70
CA HIS A 40 12.60 -25.31 30.06
C HIS A 40 11.27 -24.69 30.48
N ASP A 41 11.33 -23.60 31.23
CA ASP A 41 10.13 -22.87 31.66
C ASP A 41 9.47 -22.17 30.47
N ALA A 42 8.17 -22.12 30.46
CA ALA A 42 7.40 -21.45 29.44
C ALA A 42 7.64 -19.94 29.47
N VAL A 43 7.70 -19.35 28.30
CA VAL A 43 7.80 -17.92 28.07
C VAL A 43 6.57 -17.48 27.29
N ALA A 44 6.09 -16.29 27.61
CA ALA A 44 5.03 -15.65 26.86
C ALA A 44 5.34 -14.17 26.64
N ALA A 45 4.56 -13.52 25.80
CA ALA A 45 4.73 -12.11 25.51
C ALA A 45 3.39 -11.38 25.40
N THR A 46 3.46 -10.07 25.62
CA THR A 46 2.33 -9.16 25.47
C THR A 46 2.75 -7.97 24.62
N ALA A 47 1.98 -7.64 23.60
CA ALA A 47 2.11 -6.39 22.89
C ALA A 47 1.32 -5.31 23.64
N GLU A 48 2.02 -4.30 24.13
CA GLU A 48 1.45 -3.12 24.80
C GLU A 48 1.29 -2.02 23.76
N ILE A 49 0.06 -1.71 23.37
CA ILE A 49 -0.28 -0.75 22.32
C ILE A 49 -0.70 0.57 22.95
N THR A 50 -0.16 1.67 22.46
CA THR A 50 -0.51 3.03 22.89
C THR A 50 -0.98 3.82 21.67
N PRO A 51 -2.29 4.11 21.53
CA PRO A 51 -2.81 4.97 20.46
C PRO A 51 -2.35 6.42 20.65
N PRO A 52 -2.45 7.28 19.62
CA PRO A 52 -2.13 8.69 19.72
C PRO A 52 -3.04 9.42 20.72
N GLN A 53 -4.27 8.95 20.87
CA GLN A 53 -5.26 9.41 21.85
C GLN A 53 -5.99 8.20 22.43
N GLY A 54 -6.40 8.27 23.69
CA GLY A 54 -7.09 7.18 24.36
C GLY A 54 -6.22 6.38 25.33
N GLU A 55 -6.75 5.26 25.81
CA GLU A 55 -6.09 4.42 26.78
C GLU A 55 -5.21 3.34 26.11
N ARG A 56 -4.09 3.05 26.75
CA ARG A 56 -3.24 1.92 26.34
C ARG A 56 -3.98 0.61 26.59
N PHE A 57 -3.82 -0.33 25.66
CA PHE A 57 -4.34 -1.68 25.77
C PHE A 57 -3.25 -2.72 25.50
N SER A 58 -3.51 -3.94 25.89
CA SER A 58 -2.58 -5.07 25.80
C SER A 58 -3.18 -6.17 24.93
N ILE A 59 -2.34 -6.82 24.13
CA ILE A 59 -2.71 -8.00 23.35
C ILE A 59 -1.79 -9.14 23.77
N HIS A 60 -2.34 -10.26 24.22
CA HIS A 60 -1.57 -11.48 24.45
C HIS A 60 -1.03 -11.99 23.12
N MET A 61 0.29 -12.21 23.02
CA MET A 61 0.91 -12.66 21.78
C MET A 61 0.86 -14.18 21.68
N GLN A 62 0.54 -14.69 20.50
CA GLN A 62 0.50 -16.11 20.21
C GLN A 62 1.86 -16.65 19.83
N GLN A 63 2.17 -17.88 20.20
CA GLN A 63 3.39 -18.60 19.81
C GLN A 63 3.14 -19.40 18.55
N GLU A 64 4.14 -19.45 17.65
CA GLU A 64 4.07 -20.33 16.49
C GLU A 64 4.26 -21.80 16.91
N THR A 65 3.45 -22.69 16.33
CA THR A 65 3.43 -24.11 16.70
C THR A 65 4.79 -24.80 16.48
N TYR A 66 5.48 -24.45 15.41
CA TYR A 66 6.76 -25.08 15.03
C TYR A 66 8.00 -24.27 15.43
N ARG A 67 7.80 -23.02 15.83
CA ARG A 67 8.85 -22.10 16.28
C ARG A 67 8.38 -21.37 17.53
N PRO A 68 8.38 -22.04 18.70
CA PRO A 68 7.72 -21.50 19.90
C PRO A 68 8.39 -20.22 20.47
N ASP A 69 9.61 -19.89 20.04
CA ASP A 69 10.26 -18.65 20.38
C ASP A 69 9.71 -17.44 19.57
N ASN A 70 9.06 -17.71 18.44
CA ASN A 70 8.37 -16.68 17.65
C ASN A 70 7.02 -16.40 18.27
N VAL A 71 6.80 -15.13 18.61
CA VAL A 71 5.53 -14.62 19.11
C VAL A 71 4.98 -13.57 18.16
N HIS A 72 3.65 -13.58 17.98
CA HIS A 72 3.00 -12.61 17.12
C HIS A 72 1.66 -12.13 17.68
N ALA A 73 1.24 -10.96 17.26
CA ALA A 73 -0.07 -10.39 17.49
C ALA A 73 -0.47 -9.55 16.28
N VAL A 74 -1.75 -9.23 16.20
CA VAL A 74 -2.31 -8.37 15.16
C VAL A 74 -3.14 -7.29 15.82
N PHE A 75 -3.03 -6.05 15.35
CA PHE A 75 -3.96 -5.00 15.71
C PHE A 75 -4.42 -4.23 14.48
N VAL A 76 -5.54 -3.52 14.60
CA VAL A 76 -6.12 -2.69 13.56
C VAL A 76 -6.24 -1.28 14.11
N PRO A 77 -5.45 -0.32 13.63
CA PRO A 77 -5.57 1.06 14.09
C PRO A 77 -6.89 1.66 13.60
N ASP A 78 -7.59 2.36 14.48
CA ASP A 78 -8.89 3.00 14.23
C ASP A 78 -8.81 4.52 14.06
N THR A 79 -7.66 5.12 14.34
CA THR A 79 -7.42 6.57 14.27
C THR A 79 -6.08 6.89 13.65
N GLU A 80 -6.01 8.03 12.96
CA GLU A 80 -4.76 8.59 12.42
C GLU A 80 -3.84 9.11 13.53
N GLY A 81 -2.53 9.10 13.27
CA GLY A 81 -1.51 9.66 14.15
C GLY A 81 -0.39 8.68 14.50
N LEU A 82 0.43 9.07 15.47
CA LEU A 82 1.60 8.29 15.88
C LEU A 82 1.23 7.29 16.97
N TRP A 83 1.09 6.03 16.57
CA TRP A 83 0.90 4.90 17.47
C TRP A 83 2.24 4.39 17.98
N ARG A 84 2.25 3.82 19.18
CA ARG A 84 3.42 3.21 19.78
C ARG A 84 3.09 1.81 20.26
N PHE A 85 4.05 0.91 20.12
CA PHE A 85 3.95 -0.40 20.74
C PHE A 85 5.30 -0.80 21.37
N ARG A 86 5.24 -1.72 22.31
CA ARG A 86 6.39 -2.46 22.80
C ARG A 86 5.96 -3.87 23.14
N ILE A 87 6.93 -4.78 23.13
CA ILE A 87 6.69 -6.17 23.51
C ILE A 87 7.28 -6.37 24.91
N ASP A 88 6.44 -6.83 25.81
CA ASP A 88 6.83 -7.22 27.18
C ASP A 88 6.89 -8.75 27.23
N ALA A 89 8.09 -9.32 27.39
CA ALA A 89 8.31 -10.75 27.56
C ALA A 89 8.24 -11.11 29.04
N TRP A 90 7.67 -12.27 29.38
CA TRP A 90 7.52 -12.70 30.76
C TRP A 90 7.55 -14.22 30.88
N SER A 91 7.97 -14.71 32.04
CA SER A 91 7.90 -16.13 32.38
C SER A 91 6.47 -16.49 32.75
N ASP A 92 5.97 -17.58 32.15
CA ASP A 92 4.62 -18.09 32.42
C ASP A 92 4.67 -19.32 33.34
N PRO A 93 4.51 -19.13 34.65
CA PRO A 93 4.52 -20.23 35.59
C PRO A 93 3.32 -21.15 35.42
N MET A 94 2.19 -20.64 34.93
CA MET A 94 1.00 -21.45 34.71
C MET A 94 1.18 -22.40 33.54
N ALA A 95 1.67 -21.89 32.38
CA ALA A 95 2.00 -22.71 31.23
C ALA A 95 3.12 -23.72 31.56
N THR A 96 4.12 -23.32 32.33
CA THR A 96 5.17 -24.21 32.82
C THR A 96 4.59 -25.37 33.61
N TRP A 97 3.71 -25.10 34.57
CA TRP A 97 3.01 -26.11 35.36
C TRP A 97 2.17 -27.04 34.49
N ARG A 98 1.32 -26.48 33.62
CA ARG A 98 0.46 -27.27 32.68
C ARG A 98 1.28 -28.22 31.82
N ASN A 99 2.37 -27.75 31.26
CA ASN A 99 3.29 -28.57 30.43
C ASN A 99 3.92 -29.70 31.27
N ALA A 100 4.36 -29.40 32.49
CA ALA A 100 4.97 -30.37 33.38
C ALA A 100 4.00 -31.49 33.81
N VAL A 101 2.80 -31.12 34.31
CA VAL A 101 1.82 -32.11 34.78
C VAL A 101 1.27 -32.97 33.63
N THR A 102 1.09 -32.38 32.44
CA THR A 102 0.68 -33.11 31.23
C THR A 102 1.70 -34.19 30.86
N LYS A 103 2.98 -33.84 30.83
CA LYS A 103 4.05 -34.78 30.49
C LYS A 103 4.21 -35.87 31.56
N LYS A 104 4.08 -35.53 32.83
CA LYS A 104 4.16 -36.48 33.96
C LYS A 104 2.99 -37.42 33.98
N LEU A 105 1.77 -36.91 33.74
CA LEU A 105 0.57 -37.73 33.64
C LEU A 105 0.69 -38.73 32.47
N ASN A 106 1.12 -38.28 31.30
CA ASN A 106 1.34 -39.14 30.13
C ASN A 106 2.45 -40.17 30.35
N ALA A 107 3.41 -39.88 31.22
CA ALA A 107 4.44 -40.85 31.64
C ALA A 107 3.97 -41.84 32.71
N GLY A 108 2.71 -41.76 33.19
CA GLY A 108 2.11 -42.66 34.16
C GLY A 108 2.61 -42.48 35.60
N GLN A 109 3.07 -41.25 35.94
CA GLN A 109 3.49 -40.97 37.31
C GLN A 109 2.34 -41.06 38.31
N SER A 110 2.64 -41.52 39.54
CA SER A 110 1.70 -41.70 40.62
C SER A 110 1.30 -40.37 41.30
N ALA A 111 0.24 -40.44 42.14
CA ALA A 111 -0.19 -39.27 42.95
C ALA A 111 0.88 -38.79 43.88
N ASP A 112 1.67 -39.69 44.48
CA ASP A 112 2.75 -39.36 45.39
C ASP A 112 3.90 -38.64 44.62
N GLU A 113 4.20 -39.06 43.41
CA GLU A 113 5.18 -38.41 42.53
C GLU A 113 4.74 -37.03 42.08
N LEU A 114 3.45 -36.78 41.92
CA LEU A 114 2.82 -35.52 41.52
C LEU A 114 2.43 -34.61 42.72
N ALA A 115 2.66 -35.04 43.98
CA ALA A 115 2.20 -34.29 45.15
C ALA A 115 2.66 -32.84 45.18
N ASN A 116 3.93 -32.56 44.84
CA ASN A 116 4.44 -31.19 44.78
C ASN A 116 3.84 -30.41 43.61
N ASP A 117 3.58 -31.06 42.50
CA ASP A 117 2.93 -30.39 41.32
C ASP A 117 1.51 -29.98 41.65
N PHE A 118 0.75 -30.81 42.41
CA PHE A 118 -0.60 -30.45 42.87
C PHE A 118 -0.54 -29.25 43.84
N HIS A 119 0.35 -29.25 44.84
CA HIS A 119 0.50 -28.12 45.73
C HIS A 119 0.84 -26.84 44.98
N HIS A 120 1.79 -26.92 44.06
CA HIS A 120 2.17 -25.79 43.22
C HIS A 120 1.03 -25.31 42.31
N GLY A 121 0.27 -26.23 41.72
CA GLY A 121 -0.92 -25.90 40.95
C GLY A 121 -1.96 -25.13 41.72
N VAL A 122 -2.26 -25.58 42.96
CA VAL A 122 -3.20 -24.88 43.89
C VAL A 122 -2.72 -23.44 44.11
N GLU A 123 -1.46 -23.24 44.46
CA GLU A 123 -0.89 -21.89 44.72
C GLU A 123 -0.99 -21.01 43.47
N LEU A 124 -0.73 -21.55 42.26
CA LEU A 124 -0.80 -20.80 41.00
C LEU A 124 -2.24 -20.37 40.69
N PHE A 125 -3.22 -21.30 40.80
CA PHE A 125 -4.63 -20.99 40.57
C PHE A 125 -5.19 -19.99 41.59
N GLU A 126 -4.80 -20.08 42.87
CA GLU A 126 -5.15 -19.09 43.87
C GLU A 126 -4.56 -17.71 43.62
N ARG A 127 -3.35 -17.65 43.08
CA ARG A 127 -2.71 -16.39 42.67
C ARG A 127 -3.42 -15.79 41.45
N ALA A 128 -3.71 -16.59 40.45
CA ALA A 128 -4.44 -16.15 39.26
C ALA A 128 -5.84 -15.63 39.63
N ALA A 129 -6.54 -16.33 40.52
CA ALA A 129 -7.85 -15.92 41.01
C ALA A 129 -7.85 -14.53 41.66
N LYS A 130 -6.75 -14.07 42.27
CA LYS A 130 -6.66 -12.72 42.86
C LYS A 130 -6.68 -11.61 41.80
N GLN A 131 -6.27 -11.90 40.57
CA GLN A 131 -6.20 -10.93 39.48
C GLN A 131 -7.50 -10.93 38.61
N ALA A 132 -8.26 -12.02 38.66
CA ALA A 132 -9.46 -12.20 37.86
C ALA A 132 -10.71 -11.54 38.44
N PRO A 133 -11.70 -11.14 37.62
CA PRO A 133 -13.03 -10.71 38.05
C PRO A 133 -13.76 -11.79 38.87
N LYS A 134 -14.84 -11.42 39.55
CA LYS A 134 -15.52 -12.31 40.50
C LYS A 134 -15.97 -13.63 39.86
N ALA A 135 -16.49 -13.61 38.61
CA ALA A 135 -16.97 -14.82 37.95
C ALA A 135 -15.81 -15.80 37.69
N ASP A 136 -14.75 -15.35 37.05
CA ASP A 136 -13.57 -16.15 36.68
C ASP A 136 -12.77 -16.56 37.92
N ARG A 137 -12.75 -15.70 38.95
CA ARG A 137 -12.15 -16.01 40.26
C ARG A 137 -12.78 -17.26 40.88
N GLU A 138 -14.11 -17.39 40.85
CA GLU A 138 -14.79 -18.55 41.41
C GLU A 138 -14.48 -19.82 40.62
N VAL A 139 -14.34 -19.72 39.31
CA VAL A 139 -13.90 -20.84 38.42
C VAL A 139 -12.46 -21.25 38.83
N LEU A 140 -11.51 -20.32 38.86
CA LEU A 140 -10.12 -20.62 39.23
C LEU A 140 -9.96 -21.19 40.64
N LEU A 141 -10.72 -20.68 41.62
CA LEU A 141 -10.74 -21.24 42.96
C LEU A 141 -11.43 -22.62 43.01
N GLY A 142 -12.39 -22.86 42.17
CA GLY A 142 -13.01 -24.21 41.99
C GLY A 142 -11.98 -25.22 41.51
N ILE A 143 -11.18 -24.83 40.52
CA ILE A 143 -10.06 -25.64 39.99
C ILE A 143 -9.05 -25.95 41.10
N ALA A 144 -8.60 -24.93 41.82
CA ALA A 144 -7.68 -25.14 42.93
C ALA A 144 -8.19 -26.16 43.95
N ARG A 145 -9.50 -26.12 44.31
CA ARG A 145 -10.10 -27.10 45.18
C ARG A 145 -10.08 -28.50 44.60
N THR A 146 -10.38 -28.65 43.30
CA THR A 146 -10.39 -29.97 42.62
C THR A 146 -8.98 -30.55 42.54
N ILE A 147 -7.98 -29.74 42.25
CA ILE A 147 -6.56 -30.17 42.24
C ILE A 147 -6.13 -30.64 43.61
N ASN A 148 -6.62 -30.00 44.70
CA ASN A 148 -6.29 -30.36 46.06
C ASN A 148 -7.06 -31.56 46.62
N ASP A 149 -8.11 -32.04 45.96
CA ASP A 149 -8.94 -33.15 46.41
C ASP A 149 -8.26 -34.49 46.13
N ASP A 150 -7.65 -35.11 47.15
CA ASP A 150 -6.93 -36.37 47.04
C ASP A 150 -7.85 -37.60 46.92
N THR A 151 -9.17 -37.40 47.06
CA THR A 151 -10.17 -38.45 46.81
C THR A 151 -10.48 -38.65 45.35
N LEU A 152 -10.11 -37.73 44.48
CA LEU A 152 -10.33 -37.78 43.05
C LEU A 152 -9.20 -38.47 42.30
N PRO A 153 -9.51 -39.14 41.17
CA PRO A 153 -8.50 -39.72 40.29
C PRO A 153 -7.51 -38.65 39.76
N ILE A 154 -6.26 -39.04 39.59
CA ILE A 154 -5.15 -38.15 39.17
C ILE A 154 -5.49 -37.37 37.89
N ASP A 155 -6.02 -38.07 36.90
CA ASP A 155 -6.43 -37.52 35.62
C ASP A 155 -7.48 -36.41 35.76
N GLN A 156 -8.46 -36.58 36.65
CA GLN A 156 -9.46 -35.55 36.94
C GLN A 156 -8.85 -34.32 37.60
N ARG A 157 -7.93 -34.54 38.56
CA ARG A 157 -7.20 -33.45 39.24
C ARG A 157 -6.35 -32.64 38.31
N VAL A 158 -5.71 -33.27 37.30
CA VAL A 158 -4.91 -32.58 36.30
C VAL A 158 -5.76 -31.93 35.23
N ASN A 159 -6.68 -32.70 34.62
CA ASN A 159 -7.43 -32.25 33.44
C ASN A 159 -8.34 -31.05 33.71
N VAL A 160 -8.82 -30.84 34.94
CA VAL A 160 -9.62 -29.66 35.30
C VAL A 160 -8.87 -28.33 35.02
N GLY A 161 -7.52 -28.31 35.19
CA GLY A 161 -6.70 -27.17 34.94
C GLY A 161 -6.20 -27.04 33.48
N LEU A 162 -6.55 -27.98 32.60
CA LEU A 162 -6.07 -28.05 31.21
C LEU A 162 -7.13 -27.70 30.16
N THR A 163 -8.37 -27.39 30.55
CA THR A 163 -9.47 -27.09 29.61
C THR A 163 -9.21 -25.79 28.83
N ASP A 164 -9.88 -25.65 27.68
CA ASP A 164 -9.79 -24.43 26.86
C ASP A 164 -10.40 -23.22 27.58
N GLU A 165 -11.51 -23.40 28.31
CA GLU A 165 -12.10 -22.33 29.14
C GLU A 165 -11.13 -21.77 30.16
N VAL A 166 -10.37 -22.66 30.82
CA VAL A 166 -9.32 -22.23 31.77
C VAL A 166 -8.20 -21.49 31.08
N ARG A 167 -7.83 -21.93 29.88
CA ARG A 167 -6.80 -21.26 29.10
C ARG A 167 -7.23 -19.83 28.73
N GLU A 168 -8.47 -19.65 28.26
CA GLU A 168 -9.00 -18.32 27.93
C GLU A 168 -8.97 -17.37 29.12
N ILE A 169 -9.37 -17.82 30.32
CA ILE A 169 -9.27 -17.02 31.56
C ILE A 169 -7.82 -16.65 31.88
N LEU A 170 -6.89 -17.60 31.74
CA LEU A 170 -5.47 -17.37 32.05
C LEU A 170 -4.76 -16.49 31.00
N ASP A 171 -5.21 -16.52 29.76
CA ASP A 171 -4.72 -15.65 28.69
C ASP A 171 -5.18 -14.19 28.91
N GLU A 172 -6.40 -14.01 29.44
CA GLU A 172 -6.94 -12.69 29.79
C GLU A 172 -6.31 -12.12 31.09
N TYR A 173 -6.09 -12.99 32.10
CA TYR A 173 -5.53 -12.60 33.40
C TYR A 173 -4.25 -13.39 33.74
N PRO A 174 -3.16 -13.25 32.95
CA PRO A 174 -1.97 -14.09 33.07
C PRO A 174 -1.14 -13.75 34.31
N LEU A 175 -0.55 -14.80 34.93
CA LEU A 175 0.50 -14.64 35.93
C LEU A 175 1.84 -14.31 35.25
N ARG A 176 2.22 -13.04 35.26
CA ARG A 176 3.44 -12.57 34.61
C ARG A 176 4.59 -12.47 35.63
N GLU A 177 5.61 -13.30 35.48
CA GLU A 177 6.83 -13.26 36.29
C GLU A 177 8.04 -12.82 35.49
N LEU A 178 9.05 -12.27 36.14
CA LEU A 178 10.32 -11.85 35.53
C LEU A 178 10.16 -10.95 34.30
N VAL A 179 9.18 -10.05 34.29
CA VAL A 179 8.83 -9.23 33.12
C VAL A 179 10.03 -8.44 32.62
N THR A 180 10.36 -8.65 31.35
CA THR A 180 11.32 -7.83 30.61
C THR A 180 10.56 -6.96 29.61
N ARG A 181 10.74 -5.65 29.70
CA ARG A 181 10.09 -4.69 28.81
C ARG A 181 10.98 -4.39 27.62
N GLY A 182 10.46 -4.61 26.43
CA GLY A 182 11.12 -4.29 25.17
C GLY A 182 11.21 -2.79 24.90
N PRO A 183 11.90 -2.43 23.82
CA PRO A 183 11.95 -1.05 23.37
C PRO A 183 10.61 -0.60 22.79
N ILE A 184 10.37 0.71 22.81
CA ILE A 184 9.22 1.31 22.13
C ILE A 184 9.51 1.40 20.62
N CYS A 185 8.56 0.96 19.83
CA CYS A 185 8.52 1.11 18.38
C CYS A 185 7.35 2.03 17.99
N GLU A 186 7.48 2.74 16.88
CA GLU A 186 6.51 3.72 16.42
C GLU A 186 5.92 3.31 15.07
N ILE A 187 4.62 3.60 14.89
CA ILE A 187 3.88 3.37 13.66
C ILE A 187 3.13 4.66 13.33
N ALA A 188 3.44 5.26 12.18
CA ALA A 188 2.70 6.39 11.65
C ALA A 188 1.46 5.87 10.91
N VAL A 189 0.30 6.13 11.46
CA VAL A 189 -0.99 5.74 10.87
C VAL A 189 -1.56 6.93 10.12
N GLU A 190 -1.64 6.80 8.81
CA GLU A 190 -2.21 7.80 7.92
C GLU A 190 -3.68 7.49 7.61
N ARG A 191 -4.37 8.43 6.95
CA ARG A 191 -5.72 8.19 6.44
C ARG A 191 -5.75 7.02 5.44
N ARG A 192 -6.92 6.39 5.31
CA ARG A 192 -7.10 5.18 4.51
C ARG A 192 -6.67 5.35 3.04
N GLU A 193 -6.89 6.51 2.46
CA GLU A 193 -6.58 6.82 1.05
C GLU A 193 -5.08 6.81 0.75
N ALA A 194 -4.22 6.84 1.76
CA ALA A 194 -2.79 6.61 1.59
C ALA A 194 -2.44 5.17 1.16
N LEU A 195 -3.35 4.19 1.39
CA LEU A 195 -3.20 2.80 0.97
C LEU A 195 -4.27 2.37 -0.03
N VAL A 196 -5.52 2.84 0.08
CA VAL A 196 -6.63 2.37 -0.75
C VAL A 196 -7.08 3.50 -1.66
N ASN A 197 -6.63 3.47 -2.92
CA ASN A 197 -6.90 4.57 -3.85
C ASN A 197 -6.75 4.12 -5.31
N SER A 198 -7.62 4.64 -6.17
CA SER A 198 -7.57 4.45 -7.63
C SER A 198 -7.35 5.80 -8.29
N TRP A 199 -6.26 5.92 -9.06
CA TRP A 199 -5.82 7.19 -9.65
C TRP A 199 -6.11 7.27 -11.14
N TYR A 200 -6.52 8.46 -11.60
CA TYR A 200 -6.67 8.76 -13.02
C TYR A 200 -5.89 10.03 -13.37
N GLU A 201 -4.90 9.91 -14.23
CA GLU A 201 -4.09 11.04 -14.70
C GLU A 201 -4.73 11.70 -15.90
N LEU A 202 -4.94 13.00 -15.84
CA LEU A 202 -5.63 13.82 -16.83
C LEU A 202 -4.93 15.16 -17.03
N PHE A 203 -4.66 15.52 -18.28
CA PHE A 203 -4.15 16.85 -18.63
C PHE A 203 -5.32 17.84 -18.77
N PRO A 204 -5.49 18.82 -17.88
CA PRO A 204 -6.57 19.81 -17.99
C PRO A 204 -6.60 20.55 -19.33
N ARG A 205 -5.41 20.85 -19.90
CA ARG A 205 -5.29 21.55 -21.18
C ARG A 205 -5.83 20.77 -22.38
N SER A 206 -6.00 19.47 -22.29
CA SER A 206 -6.53 18.62 -23.37
C SER A 206 -8.04 18.39 -23.28
N THR A 207 -8.73 19.00 -22.31
CA THR A 207 -10.20 18.84 -22.14
C THR A 207 -11.04 19.77 -23.01
N GLY A 208 -10.42 20.62 -23.83
CA GLY A 208 -11.12 21.64 -24.62
C GLY A 208 -11.84 21.10 -25.88
N GLY A 209 -11.56 19.84 -26.28
CA GLY A 209 -12.12 19.27 -27.50
C GLY A 209 -11.53 19.86 -28.78
N TRP A 210 -12.36 20.01 -29.80
CA TRP A 210 -11.96 20.52 -31.10
C TRP A 210 -12.85 21.72 -31.53
N ASP A 211 -12.26 22.61 -32.32
CA ASP A 211 -13.00 23.68 -32.99
C ASP A 211 -13.78 23.16 -34.22
N ALA A 212 -14.47 24.06 -34.94
CA ALA A 212 -15.24 23.71 -36.10
C ALA A 212 -14.39 23.20 -37.29
N ASP A 213 -13.11 23.54 -37.29
CA ASP A 213 -12.15 23.14 -38.32
C ASP A 213 -11.41 21.83 -37.95
N GLY A 214 -11.69 21.28 -36.73
CA GLY A 214 -11.10 20.06 -36.23
C GLY A 214 -9.74 20.26 -35.54
N ASN A 215 -9.35 21.49 -35.21
CA ASN A 215 -8.11 21.72 -34.47
C ASN A 215 -8.35 21.55 -32.96
N PRO A 216 -7.39 20.99 -32.21
CA PRO A 216 -7.46 20.92 -30.76
C PRO A 216 -7.62 22.31 -30.12
N VAL A 217 -8.51 22.41 -29.15
CA VAL A 217 -8.74 23.65 -28.36
C VAL A 217 -8.17 23.46 -26.96
N HIS A 218 -7.48 24.48 -26.45
CA HIS A 218 -6.96 24.44 -25.09
C HIS A 218 -8.10 24.32 -24.08
N GLY A 219 -8.00 23.34 -23.18
CA GLY A 219 -8.97 23.15 -22.11
C GLY A 219 -8.85 24.19 -21.01
N THR A 220 -9.89 24.30 -20.21
CA THR A 220 -10.01 25.16 -19.04
C THR A 220 -10.35 24.35 -17.80
N PHE A 221 -10.31 24.95 -16.61
CA PHE A 221 -10.82 24.30 -15.40
C PHE A 221 -12.33 24.01 -15.47
N GLU A 222 -13.09 24.75 -16.26
CA GLU A 222 -14.50 24.49 -16.51
C GLU A 222 -14.70 23.23 -17.37
N THR A 223 -13.96 23.11 -18.49
CA THR A 223 -14.02 21.91 -19.34
C THR A 223 -13.47 20.69 -18.60
N THR A 224 -12.46 20.89 -17.75
CA THR A 224 -11.93 19.84 -16.88
C THR A 224 -12.98 19.37 -15.88
N ALA A 225 -13.71 20.29 -15.23
CA ALA A 225 -14.79 19.97 -14.30
C ALA A 225 -15.88 19.11 -14.94
N ALA A 226 -16.22 19.38 -16.21
CA ALA A 226 -17.15 18.56 -16.97
C ALA A 226 -16.60 17.15 -17.27
N ALA A 227 -15.30 17.02 -17.51
CA ALA A 227 -14.65 15.72 -17.73
C ALA A 227 -14.61 14.83 -16.46
N LEU A 228 -14.66 15.41 -15.26
CA LEU A 228 -14.63 14.67 -13.99
C LEU A 228 -15.85 13.74 -13.81
N ASP A 229 -17.01 14.06 -14.40
CA ASP A 229 -18.20 13.20 -14.30
C ASP A 229 -17.95 11.80 -14.85
N ARG A 230 -17.20 11.68 -15.96
CA ARG A 230 -16.81 10.39 -16.56
C ARG A 230 -15.83 9.66 -15.64
N VAL A 231 -14.82 10.36 -15.12
CA VAL A 231 -13.81 9.76 -14.23
C VAL A 231 -14.46 9.22 -12.95
N ALA A 232 -15.39 9.98 -12.36
CA ALA A 232 -16.16 9.53 -11.19
C ALA A 232 -17.01 8.29 -11.49
N LYS A 233 -17.66 8.24 -12.66
CA LYS A 233 -18.46 7.08 -13.10
C LYS A 233 -17.60 5.82 -13.27
N MET A 234 -16.35 5.97 -13.72
CA MET A 234 -15.41 4.84 -13.78
C MET A 234 -14.97 4.34 -12.39
N GLY A 235 -15.34 5.02 -11.32
CA GLY A 235 -15.03 4.60 -9.96
C GLY A 235 -13.62 4.93 -9.48
N PHE A 236 -12.95 5.90 -10.07
CA PHE A 236 -11.70 6.43 -9.55
C PHE A 236 -11.92 7.27 -8.29
N ASP A 237 -10.87 7.42 -7.47
CA ASP A 237 -10.90 8.15 -6.21
C ASP A 237 -10.11 9.47 -6.30
N THR A 238 -8.99 9.46 -7.04
CA THR A 238 -8.10 10.63 -7.22
C THR A 238 -7.89 10.94 -8.69
N VAL A 239 -8.02 12.21 -9.04
CA VAL A 239 -7.64 12.73 -10.36
C VAL A 239 -6.32 13.48 -10.22
N TYR A 240 -5.30 13.00 -10.91
CA TYR A 240 -3.98 13.63 -10.92
C TYR A 240 -3.83 14.53 -12.15
N PHE A 241 -3.44 15.76 -11.92
CA PHE A 241 -3.10 16.73 -12.95
C PHE A 241 -1.58 16.93 -13.03
N PRO A 242 -0.97 16.73 -14.21
CA PRO A 242 0.34 17.30 -14.51
C PRO A 242 0.37 18.79 -14.20
N PRO A 243 1.57 19.43 -14.11
CA PRO A 243 1.64 20.82 -13.66
C PRO A 243 0.66 21.75 -14.37
N ILE A 244 -0.10 22.51 -13.58
CA ILE A 244 -1.13 23.46 -14.06
C ILE A 244 -0.62 24.91 -14.08
N HIS A 245 0.70 25.09 -13.95
CA HIS A 245 1.37 26.38 -13.81
C HIS A 245 1.68 27.00 -15.18
N PRO A 246 2.01 28.30 -15.24
CA PRO A 246 2.55 28.91 -16.45
C PRO A 246 3.74 28.13 -17.00
N ILE A 247 3.82 28.00 -18.32
CA ILE A 247 4.87 27.27 -19.02
C ILE A 247 5.87 28.24 -19.62
N GLY A 248 7.18 27.95 -19.48
CA GLY A 248 8.25 28.76 -20.01
C GLY A 248 8.19 28.94 -21.53
N GLU A 249 8.68 30.09 -22.01
CA GLU A 249 8.75 30.41 -23.44
C GLU A 249 10.18 30.25 -23.97
N ILE A 250 11.18 30.50 -23.12
CA ILE A 250 12.59 30.36 -23.48
C ILE A 250 12.95 28.88 -23.63
N ASN A 251 13.49 28.51 -24.79
CA ASN A 251 13.82 27.11 -25.15
C ASN A 251 12.61 26.15 -25.08
N ARG A 252 11.39 26.66 -25.28
CA ARG A 252 10.17 25.86 -25.28
C ARG A 252 10.30 24.70 -26.25
N LYS A 253 9.86 23.53 -25.83
CA LYS A 253 9.81 22.31 -26.67
C LYS A 253 8.61 22.35 -27.59
N GLY A 254 8.80 21.88 -28.83
CA GLY A 254 7.74 21.65 -29.78
C GLY A 254 7.23 20.21 -29.76
N LYS A 255 6.29 19.90 -30.64
CA LYS A 255 5.66 18.57 -30.77
C LYS A 255 6.73 17.47 -30.85
N ASN A 256 6.40 16.30 -30.26
CA ASN A 256 7.30 15.14 -30.18
C ASN A 256 8.72 15.50 -29.65
N ASN A 257 8.79 16.45 -28.68
CA ASN A 257 10.03 16.87 -28.02
C ASN A 257 11.06 17.53 -28.96
N THR A 258 10.63 18.18 -30.00
CA THR A 258 11.56 18.97 -30.86
C THR A 258 12.17 20.11 -30.07
N LEU A 259 13.43 20.46 -30.41
CA LEU A 259 14.21 21.43 -29.65
C LEU A 259 13.72 22.88 -29.82
N THR A 260 12.93 23.15 -30.86
CA THR A 260 12.43 24.49 -31.18
C THR A 260 10.91 24.41 -31.36
N ALA A 261 10.19 25.18 -30.58
CA ALA A 261 8.74 25.34 -30.73
C ALA A 261 8.43 26.22 -31.96
N VAL A 262 7.30 25.91 -32.59
CA VAL A 262 6.68 26.75 -33.61
C VAL A 262 5.47 27.47 -33.02
N ASP A 263 4.92 28.44 -33.76
CA ASP A 263 3.71 29.16 -33.34
C ASP A 263 2.55 28.17 -33.10
N GLY A 264 1.90 28.29 -31.94
CA GLY A 264 0.87 27.37 -31.48
C GLY A 264 1.35 26.17 -30.66
N ASP A 265 2.65 25.93 -30.52
CA ASP A 265 3.16 24.86 -29.64
C ASP A 265 3.01 25.23 -28.14
N VAL A 266 2.37 24.34 -27.39
CA VAL A 266 2.03 24.58 -25.97
C VAL A 266 3.18 24.32 -24.99
N GLY A 267 4.26 23.67 -25.43
CA GLY A 267 5.38 23.31 -24.58
C GLY A 267 5.09 22.21 -23.56
N SER A 268 6.08 21.90 -22.72
CA SER A 268 5.95 20.91 -21.65
C SER A 268 5.41 21.55 -20.36
N PRO A 269 4.40 20.97 -19.71
CA PRO A 269 3.91 21.47 -18.42
C PRO A 269 4.97 21.45 -17.30
N TRP A 270 5.97 20.58 -17.42
CA TRP A 270 7.07 20.48 -16.46
C TRP A 270 8.15 21.57 -16.62
N ALA A 271 8.11 22.34 -17.70
CA ALA A 271 8.90 23.56 -17.85
C ALA A 271 8.16 24.73 -17.18
N ILE A 272 8.13 24.72 -15.85
CA ILE A 272 7.30 25.60 -15.02
C ILE A 272 7.86 27.00 -14.95
N GLY A 273 7.00 27.99 -15.19
CA GLY A 273 7.24 29.40 -14.94
C GLY A 273 7.43 30.22 -16.21
N SER A 274 6.83 31.40 -16.20
CA SER A 274 6.96 32.46 -17.21
C SER A 274 6.74 33.82 -16.56
N GLU A 275 6.61 34.90 -17.33
CA GLU A 275 6.18 36.19 -16.80
C GLU A 275 4.84 36.18 -16.09
N ALA A 276 3.97 35.21 -16.43
CA ALA A 276 2.67 35.01 -15.81
C ALA A 276 2.72 34.41 -14.39
N GLY A 277 3.87 33.93 -13.93
CA GLY A 277 4.05 33.38 -12.60
C GLY A 277 4.83 32.07 -12.57
N GLY A 278 4.95 31.50 -11.37
CA GLY A 278 5.69 30.25 -11.09
C GLY A 278 4.81 29.15 -10.53
N HIS A 279 5.35 28.40 -9.56
CA HIS A 279 4.71 27.22 -8.95
C HIS A 279 3.46 27.55 -8.11
N ASP A 280 3.20 28.77 -7.80
CA ASP A 280 2.03 29.27 -7.06
C ASP A 280 1.01 29.98 -7.96
N ALA A 281 1.14 29.88 -9.29
CA ALA A 281 0.23 30.46 -10.25
C ALA A 281 -0.40 29.39 -11.15
N VAL A 282 -1.59 29.67 -11.67
CA VAL A 282 -2.27 28.85 -12.68
C VAL A 282 -1.90 29.32 -14.08
N HIS A 283 -1.84 28.40 -15.03
CA HIS A 283 -1.67 28.72 -16.46
C HIS A 283 -2.84 29.61 -16.94
N PRO A 284 -2.58 30.76 -17.58
CA PRO A 284 -3.65 31.72 -17.94
C PRO A 284 -4.77 31.14 -18.79
N GLU A 285 -4.46 30.19 -19.71
CA GLU A 285 -5.45 29.55 -20.56
C GLU A 285 -6.33 28.55 -19.81
N LEU A 286 -5.90 28.02 -18.64
CA LEU A 286 -6.72 27.16 -17.80
C LEU A 286 -7.77 27.94 -17.03
N GLY A 287 -7.55 29.24 -16.76
CA GLY A 287 -8.41 30.09 -15.99
C GLY A 287 -7.72 30.79 -14.81
N THR A 288 -8.44 31.00 -13.74
CA THR A 288 -7.99 31.68 -12.51
C THR A 288 -7.96 30.72 -11.32
N GLU A 289 -7.34 31.12 -10.21
CA GLU A 289 -7.42 30.39 -8.94
C GLU A 289 -8.87 30.16 -8.48
N LYS A 290 -9.76 31.13 -8.73
CA LYS A 290 -11.19 30.97 -8.40
C LYS A 290 -11.84 29.86 -9.22
N ASP A 291 -11.42 29.70 -10.47
CA ASP A 291 -11.88 28.61 -11.33
C ASP A 291 -11.32 27.28 -10.82
N PHE A 292 -10.07 27.26 -10.40
CA PHE A 292 -9.46 26.08 -9.77
C PHE A 292 -10.18 25.67 -8.48
N VAL A 293 -10.51 26.61 -7.59
CA VAL A 293 -11.29 26.33 -6.38
C VAL A 293 -12.67 25.75 -6.72
N ARG A 294 -13.32 26.23 -7.80
CA ARG A 294 -14.58 25.62 -8.27
C ARG A 294 -14.39 24.19 -8.76
N LEU A 295 -13.28 23.92 -9.46
CA LEU A 295 -12.93 22.57 -9.90
C LEU A 295 -12.70 21.63 -8.70
N VAL A 296 -11.94 22.07 -7.69
CA VAL A 296 -11.72 21.28 -6.45
C VAL A 296 -13.05 20.98 -5.76
N LYS A 297 -13.93 21.98 -5.67
CA LYS A 297 -15.26 21.78 -5.10
C LYS A 297 -16.08 20.76 -5.90
N ARG A 298 -16.06 20.86 -7.23
CA ARG A 298 -16.75 19.91 -8.11
C ARG A 298 -16.20 18.49 -7.94
N ALA A 299 -14.89 18.32 -7.86
CA ALA A 299 -14.27 17.03 -7.59
C ALA A 299 -14.79 16.41 -6.28
N LYS A 300 -14.81 17.19 -5.19
CA LYS A 300 -15.35 16.74 -3.89
C LYS A 300 -16.83 16.34 -3.95
N GLU A 301 -17.65 17.07 -4.69
CA GLU A 301 -19.08 16.74 -4.91
C GLU A 301 -19.25 15.39 -5.63
N LEU A 302 -18.30 15.02 -6.46
CA LEU A 302 -18.24 13.74 -7.18
C LEU A 302 -17.55 12.61 -6.38
N GLY A 303 -17.06 12.89 -5.18
CA GLY A 303 -16.29 11.94 -4.37
C GLY A 303 -14.86 11.75 -4.87
N LEU A 304 -14.32 12.70 -5.61
CA LEU A 304 -12.95 12.68 -6.14
C LEU A 304 -12.06 13.64 -5.35
N GLU A 305 -10.78 13.27 -5.20
CA GLU A 305 -9.71 14.17 -4.78
C GLU A 305 -8.91 14.67 -5.99
N ILE A 306 -8.32 15.86 -5.88
CA ILE A 306 -7.38 16.37 -6.86
C ILE A 306 -5.97 16.20 -6.32
N ALA A 307 -5.11 15.54 -7.09
CA ALA A 307 -3.69 15.49 -6.89
C ALA A 307 -3.00 16.46 -7.87
N LEU A 308 -2.09 17.31 -7.35
CA LEU A 308 -1.25 18.17 -8.17
C LEU A 308 0.16 17.63 -8.27
N ASP A 309 0.81 17.90 -9.41
CA ASP A 309 2.23 17.64 -9.60
C ASP A 309 3.07 18.67 -8.84
N LEU A 310 4.04 18.19 -8.06
CA LEU A 310 5.06 19.00 -7.43
C LEU A 310 6.40 18.71 -8.12
N ALA A 311 6.68 19.46 -9.18
CA ALA A 311 7.91 19.35 -9.95
C ALA A 311 8.86 20.51 -9.60
N LEU A 312 9.90 20.22 -8.81
CA LEU A 312 10.85 21.22 -8.33
C LEU A 312 11.95 21.47 -9.36
N GLN A 313 11.57 22.17 -10.42
CA GLN A 313 12.41 22.67 -11.49
C GLN A 313 11.78 23.91 -12.10
N ALA A 314 12.52 24.76 -12.74
CA ALA A 314 12.04 26.04 -13.26
C ALA A 314 12.43 26.23 -14.73
N ALA A 315 11.54 26.82 -15.52
CA ALA A 315 11.91 27.31 -16.85
C ALA A 315 12.90 28.49 -16.74
N PRO A 316 13.66 28.81 -17.79
CA PRO A 316 14.60 29.92 -17.77
C PRO A 316 13.96 31.29 -17.46
N ASP A 317 12.70 31.47 -17.81
CA ASP A 317 11.91 32.69 -17.58
C ASP A 317 11.02 32.62 -16.32
N HIS A 318 11.22 31.61 -15.46
CA HIS A 318 10.58 31.55 -14.15
C HIS A 318 10.96 32.78 -13.28
N PRO A 319 10.03 33.34 -12.48
CA PRO A 319 10.35 34.45 -11.57
C PRO A 319 11.57 34.19 -10.67
N TRP A 320 11.74 32.96 -10.15
CA TRP A 320 12.90 32.59 -9.33
C TRP A 320 14.23 32.74 -10.09
N ALA A 321 14.27 32.44 -11.40
CA ALA A 321 15.51 32.57 -12.19
C ALA A 321 15.99 34.04 -12.29
N ARG A 322 15.05 34.99 -12.18
CA ARG A 322 15.32 36.40 -12.14
C ARG A 322 15.59 36.94 -10.74
N ASP A 323 14.75 36.58 -9.78
CA ASP A 323 14.66 37.24 -8.47
C ASP A 323 15.41 36.45 -7.36
N HIS A 324 15.72 35.16 -7.59
CA HIS A 324 16.31 34.23 -6.62
C HIS A 324 17.34 33.30 -7.28
N ARG A 325 18.40 33.92 -7.82
CA ARG A 325 19.47 33.18 -8.50
C ARG A 325 20.18 32.16 -7.59
N GLU A 326 20.18 32.42 -6.29
CA GLU A 326 20.67 31.49 -5.24
C GLU A 326 19.96 30.15 -5.24
N PHE A 327 18.75 30.03 -5.80
CA PHE A 327 18.04 28.77 -5.95
C PHE A 327 18.54 27.90 -7.11
N PHE A 328 19.57 28.35 -7.82
CA PHE A 328 20.12 27.66 -8.99
C PHE A 328 21.62 27.50 -8.91
N THR A 329 22.16 26.58 -9.71
CA THR A 329 23.62 26.43 -9.88
C THR A 329 24.09 27.31 -10.99
N GLU A 330 25.03 28.22 -10.69
CA GLU A 330 25.71 29.03 -11.69
C GLU A 330 26.97 28.34 -12.22
N LEU A 331 27.15 28.36 -13.53
CA LEU A 331 28.35 27.89 -14.21
C LEU A 331 29.47 28.95 -14.14
N ALA A 332 30.67 28.56 -14.48
CA ALA A 332 31.85 29.43 -14.42
C ALA A 332 31.74 30.69 -15.29
N ASP A 333 30.91 30.70 -16.31
CA ASP A 333 30.61 31.84 -17.17
C ASP A 333 29.46 32.73 -16.67
N GLY A 334 28.86 32.39 -15.51
CA GLY A 334 27.74 33.11 -14.90
C GLY A 334 26.38 32.74 -15.45
N THR A 335 26.28 31.74 -16.33
CA THR A 335 24.98 31.22 -16.77
C THR A 335 24.43 30.22 -15.77
N ILE A 336 23.09 30.05 -15.71
CA ILE A 336 22.46 29.04 -14.89
C ILE A 336 22.56 27.68 -15.60
N ALA A 337 22.92 26.63 -14.85
CA ALA A 337 22.98 25.26 -15.35
C ALA A 337 21.56 24.75 -15.68
N TYR A 338 21.38 24.26 -16.90
CA TYR A 338 20.16 23.54 -17.27
C TYR A 338 20.24 22.04 -16.90
N ALA A 339 19.10 21.37 -16.92
CA ALA A 339 19.06 19.94 -16.59
C ALA A 339 19.78 19.10 -17.65
N GLU A 340 20.60 18.15 -17.20
CA GLU A 340 21.32 17.22 -18.05
C GLU A 340 21.25 15.78 -17.49
N ASN A 341 21.16 14.83 -18.40
CA ASN A 341 21.49 13.42 -18.16
C ASN A 341 22.34 12.99 -19.37
N PRO A 342 23.64 13.26 -19.34
CA PRO A 342 24.51 13.18 -20.51
C PRO A 342 24.39 11.86 -21.27
N PRO A 343 24.26 11.91 -22.62
CA PRO A 343 24.38 13.09 -23.48
C PRO A 343 23.08 13.92 -23.64
N LYS A 344 21.95 13.54 -22.99
CA LYS A 344 20.67 14.26 -23.08
C LYS A 344 20.73 15.61 -22.37
N LYS A 345 20.18 16.64 -23.00
CA LYS A 345 20.09 18.02 -22.51
C LYS A 345 18.63 18.48 -22.49
N TYR A 346 18.23 19.10 -21.38
CA TYR A 346 16.89 19.66 -21.16
C TYR A 346 17.02 21.17 -20.93
N GLN A 347 17.21 21.91 -22.01
CA GLN A 347 17.51 23.36 -21.95
C GLN A 347 16.32 24.21 -21.53
N ASP A 348 15.13 23.67 -21.56
CA ASP A 348 13.87 24.28 -21.13
C ASP A 348 13.65 24.24 -19.61
N ILE A 349 14.54 23.58 -18.85
CA ILE A 349 14.43 23.49 -17.38
C ILE A 349 15.77 23.69 -16.66
N TYR A 350 15.73 24.45 -15.57
CA TYR A 350 16.79 24.62 -14.59
C TYR A 350 16.50 23.79 -13.34
N PRO A 351 17.39 22.87 -12.93
CA PRO A 351 17.29 22.18 -11.65
C PRO A 351 17.42 23.16 -10.49
N ILE A 352 16.68 22.91 -9.42
CA ILE A 352 16.78 23.67 -8.18
C ILE A 352 18.02 23.24 -7.40
N ASN A 353 18.79 24.22 -6.89
CA ASN A 353 19.90 24.02 -5.98
C ASN A 353 19.42 24.18 -4.54
N PHE A 354 19.63 23.15 -3.72
CA PHE A 354 19.23 23.14 -2.32
C PHE A 354 20.36 23.47 -1.34
N ASP A 355 21.57 23.70 -1.82
CA ASP A 355 22.77 23.87 -1.01
C ASP A 355 23.22 25.35 -0.89
N ASN A 356 22.91 26.20 -1.86
CA ASN A 356 23.30 27.61 -1.85
C ASN A 356 22.57 28.41 -0.76
N ASP A 357 21.25 28.27 -0.69
CA ASP A 357 20.40 28.85 0.36
C ASP A 357 19.33 27.81 0.82
N PRO A 358 19.71 26.83 1.62
CA PRO A 358 18.78 25.80 2.10
C PRO A 358 17.54 26.38 2.79
N LYS A 359 17.73 27.41 3.62
CA LYS A 359 16.64 28.03 4.36
C LYS A 359 15.65 28.73 3.44
N GLY A 360 16.16 29.48 2.46
CA GLY A 360 15.31 30.19 1.49
C GLY A 360 14.49 29.24 0.66
N ILE A 361 15.14 28.26 -0.01
CA ILE A 361 14.43 27.33 -0.89
C ILE A 361 13.47 26.39 -0.12
N TYR A 362 13.83 25.91 1.09
CA TYR A 362 12.93 25.07 1.90
C TYR A 362 11.65 25.83 2.24
N ASN A 363 11.77 27.05 2.76
CA ASN A 363 10.61 27.85 3.12
C ASN A 363 9.77 28.24 1.90
N GLU A 364 10.39 28.51 0.76
CA GLU A 364 9.68 28.85 -0.47
C GLU A 364 8.88 27.65 -0.99
N VAL A 365 9.46 26.45 -1.03
CA VAL A 365 8.71 25.25 -1.44
C VAL A 365 7.57 24.93 -0.45
N TYR A 366 7.84 25.08 0.86
CA TYR A 366 6.76 24.94 1.87
C TYR A 366 5.63 25.94 1.62
N ARG A 367 5.95 27.21 1.33
CA ARG A 367 4.94 28.24 0.99
C ARG A 367 4.11 27.84 -0.22
N VAL A 368 4.77 27.33 -1.28
CA VAL A 368 4.08 26.86 -2.50
C VAL A 368 3.16 25.68 -2.20
N VAL A 369 3.61 24.67 -1.45
CA VAL A 369 2.78 23.52 -1.08
C VAL A 369 1.57 23.98 -0.27
N MET A 370 1.79 24.83 0.74
CA MET A 370 0.72 25.34 1.59
C MET A 370 -0.26 26.26 0.84
N HIS A 371 0.19 26.97 -0.21
CA HIS A 371 -0.70 27.72 -1.09
C HIS A 371 -1.78 26.78 -1.69
N TRP A 372 -1.36 25.67 -2.28
CA TRP A 372 -2.29 24.71 -2.89
C TRP A 372 -3.12 23.94 -1.85
N VAL A 373 -2.52 23.59 -0.70
CA VAL A 373 -3.28 23.00 0.43
C VAL A 373 -4.40 23.92 0.88
N ASN A 374 -4.14 25.21 1.01
CA ASN A 374 -5.16 26.21 1.38
C ASN A 374 -6.26 26.38 0.32
N LEU A 375 -5.99 26.04 -0.94
CA LEU A 375 -6.99 26.00 -2.02
C LEU A 375 -7.72 24.64 -2.09
N GLY A 376 -7.42 23.71 -1.19
CA GLY A 376 -8.12 22.45 -0.98
C GLY A 376 -7.49 21.23 -1.61
N VAL A 377 -6.24 21.31 -2.01
CA VAL A 377 -5.44 20.15 -2.49
C VAL A 377 -4.93 19.37 -1.28
N THR A 378 -5.15 18.07 -1.27
CA THR A 378 -4.75 17.16 -0.19
C THR A 378 -3.78 16.08 -0.66
N THR A 379 -3.38 16.11 -1.93
CA THR A 379 -2.52 15.08 -2.51
C THR A 379 -1.54 15.69 -3.52
N PHE A 380 -0.28 15.30 -3.44
CA PHE A 380 0.77 15.72 -4.37
C PHE A 380 1.48 14.51 -4.97
N ARG A 381 1.57 14.47 -6.29
CA ARG A 381 2.51 13.60 -7.00
C ARG A 381 3.83 14.37 -7.15
N VAL A 382 4.89 13.82 -6.64
CA VAL A 382 6.19 14.49 -6.61
C VAL A 382 7.08 13.96 -7.73
N ASP A 383 7.46 14.88 -8.63
CA ASP A 383 8.28 14.58 -9.79
C ASP A 383 9.74 14.34 -9.39
N ASN A 384 10.31 13.19 -9.76
CA ASN A 384 11.72 12.83 -9.56
C ASN A 384 12.29 13.23 -8.16
N PRO A 385 11.66 12.84 -7.02
CA PRO A 385 12.12 13.24 -5.70
C PRO A 385 13.53 12.71 -5.37
N HIS A 386 13.95 11.61 -5.99
CA HIS A 386 15.28 11.03 -5.79
C HIS A 386 16.45 11.86 -6.33
N THR A 387 16.16 12.95 -7.04
CA THR A 387 17.13 13.93 -7.53
C THR A 387 17.30 15.14 -6.59
N LYS A 388 16.56 15.18 -5.48
CA LYS A 388 16.58 16.25 -4.49
C LYS A 388 17.04 15.70 -3.12
N PRO A 389 17.50 16.55 -2.18
CA PRO A 389 18.02 16.07 -0.89
C PRO A 389 16.97 15.35 -0.03
N VAL A 390 17.35 14.22 0.55
CA VAL A 390 16.47 13.41 1.40
C VAL A 390 16.01 14.16 2.65
N ASN A 391 16.91 14.93 3.29
CA ASN A 391 16.60 15.74 4.47
C ASN A 391 15.65 16.90 4.15
N PHE A 392 15.67 17.43 2.93
CA PHE A 392 14.67 18.40 2.48
C PHE A 392 13.27 17.78 2.46
N TRP A 393 13.10 16.60 1.86
CA TRP A 393 11.81 15.93 1.79
C TRP A 393 11.27 15.58 3.16
N GLN A 394 12.11 15.01 4.05
CA GLN A 394 11.70 14.73 5.42
C GLN A 394 11.21 16.00 6.11
N TRP A 395 12.00 17.09 6.05
CA TRP A 395 11.63 18.37 6.65
C TRP A 395 10.30 18.91 6.07
N LEU A 396 10.11 18.87 4.74
CA LEU A 396 8.92 19.40 4.09
C LEU A 396 7.67 18.61 4.52
N ILE A 397 7.74 17.28 4.44
CA ILE A 397 6.62 16.38 4.77
C ILE A 397 6.25 16.54 6.25
N ASP A 398 7.23 16.46 7.16
CA ASP A 398 7.01 16.65 8.59
C ASP A 398 6.35 18.02 8.86
N ARG A 399 6.85 19.08 8.21
CA ARG A 399 6.35 20.44 8.38
C ARG A 399 4.93 20.63 7.88
N VAL A 400 4.56 20.00 6.77
CA VAL A 400 3.17 20.00 6.27
C VAL A 400 2.27 19.21 7.22
N HIS A 401 2.70 18.04 7.66
CA HIS A 401 1.93 17.18 8.54
C HIS A 401 1.74 17.74 9.96
N GLU A 402 2.55 18.71 10.41
CA GLU A 402 2.29 19.42 11.68
C GLU A 402 0.90 20.09 11.72
N THR A 403 0.38 20.55 10.58
CA THR A 403 -0.90 21.24 10.49
C THR A 403 -1.92 20.53 9.60
N ASN A 404 -1.47 19.75 8.64
CA ASN A 404 -2.28 19.08 7.63
C ASN A 404 -1.85 17.61 7.48
N PRO A 405 -2.09 16.77 8.50
CA PRO A 405 -1.68 15.37 8.49
C PRO A 405 -2.36 14.53 7.40
N GLU A 406 -3.47 15.02 6.85
CA GLU A 406 -4.22 14.41 5.77
C GLU A 406 -3.53 14.49 4.40
N VAL A 407 -2.48 15.31 4.25
CA VAL A 407 -1.80 15.49 2.96
C VAL A 407 -0.98 14.26 2.59
N ILE A 408 -1.23 13.74 1.38
CA ILE A 408 -0.55 12.57 0.82
C ILE A 408 0.53 13.03 -0.17
N PHE A 409 1.73 12.43 -0.08
CA PHE A 409 2.80 12.61 -1.04
C PHE A 409 3.10 11.28 -1.75
N LEU A 410 2.92 11.25 -3.09
CA LEU A 410 3.28 10.13 -3.96
C LEU A 410 4.62 10.42 -4.64
N ALA A 411 5.62 9.57 -4.40
CA ALA A 411 6.93 9.69 -5.03
C ALA A 411 6.95 9.05 -6.42
N GLU A 412 7.28 9.82 -7.44
CA GLU A 412 7.69 9.27 -8.73
C GLU A 412 9.20 9.01 -8.70
N ALA A 413 9.57 7.80 -8.29
CA ALA A 413 10.96 7.46 -8.00
C ALA A 413 11.39 6.15 -8.70
N PHE A 414 11.59 6.22 -10.02
CA PHE A 414 12.18 5.13 -10.79
C PHE A 414 13.71 5.11 -10.58
N THR A 415 14.13 4.52 -9.47
CA THR A 415 15.52 4.51 -9.03
C THR A 415 15.87 3.20 -8.31
N ARG A 416 17.14 3.06 -7.89
CA ARG A 416 17.60 1.87 -7.16
C ARG A 416 16.84 1.70 -5.84
N PRO A 417 16.65 0.46 -5.36
CA PRO A 417 15.87 0.16 -4.16
C PRO A 417 16.23 1.01 -2.94
N ALA A 418 17.52 1.22 -2.67
CA ALA A 418 17.96 2.02 -1.53
C ALA A 418 17.43 3.47 -1.54
N ARG A 419 17.35 4.12 -2.71
CA ARG A 419 16.77 5.46 -2.84
C ARG A 419 15.25 5.43 -2.80
N MET A 420 14.63 4.49 -3.52
CA MET A 420 13.16 4.35 -3.59
C MET A 420 12.58 4.10 -2.19
N PHE A 421 13.10 3.11 -1.47
CA PHE A 421 12.65 2.81 -0.12
C PHE A 421 13.16 3.82 0.92
N GLY A 422 14.31 4.46 0.66
CA GLY A 422 14.79 5.58 1.47
C GLY A 422 13.78 6.73 1.51
N LEU A 423 13.24 7.14 0.35
CA LEU A 423 12.19 8.15 0.27
C LEU A 423 10.90 7.70 0.98
N ALA A 424 10.48 6.45 0.80
CA ALA A 424 9.33 5.92 1.50
C ALA A 424 9.48 5.99 3.03
N LYS A 425 10.65 5.63 3.56
CA LYS A 425 10.95 5.65 5.01
C LYS A 425 10.82 7.04 5.63
N ILE A 426 11.19 8.10 4.90
CA ILE A 426 11.24 9.47 5.42
C ILE A 426 9.91 10.22 5.33
N GLY A 427 8.83 9.59 4.86
CA GLY A 427 7.50 10.19 4.93
C GLY A 427 6.65 10.13 3.66
N PHE A 428 7.21 9.80 2.49
CA PHE A 428 6.36 9.62 1.30
C PHE A 428 5.30 8.56 1.55
N SER A 429 4.04 8.92 1.33
CA SER A 429 2.89 8.06 1.62
C SER A 429 2.77 6.90 0.64
N GLN A 430 3.07 7.16 -0.64
CA GLN A 430 2.97 6.22 -1.75
C GLN A 430 4.19 6.35 -2.67
N SER A 431 4.45 5.33 -3.50
CA SER A 431 5.52 5.37 -4.49
C SER A 431 5.10 4.68 -5.79
N TYR A 432 5.49 5.25 -6.95
CA TYR A 432 5.57 4.48 -8.18
C TYR A 432 6.53 3.30 -8.01
N THR A 433 6.38 2.28 -8.87
CA THR A 433 7.15 1.05 -8.79
C THR A 433 7.52 0.53 -10.17
N TYR A 434 8.35 -0.51 -10.21
CA TYR A 434 8.72 -1.21 -11.45
C TYR A 434 7.66 -2.20 -11.95
N PHE A 435 6.40 -2.12 -11.50
CA PHE A 435 5.30 -2.97 -11.96
C PHE A 435 5.20 -3.02 -13.48
N THR A 436 5.34 -1.88 -14.15
CA THR A 436 5.20 -1.75 -15.61
C THR A 436 6.09 -2.74 -16.38
N TRP A 437 7.30 -3.00 -15.89
CA TRP A 437 8.28 -3.90 -16.52
C TRP A 437 8.20 -5.34 -16.03
N LYS A 438 7.29 -5.67 -15.12
CA LYS A 438 7.04 -7.03 -14.64
C LYS A 438 5.95 -7.67 -15.47
N THR A 439 6.31 -8.62 -16.34
CA THR A 439 5.38 -9.21 -17.31
C THR A 439 5.26 -10.72 -17.22
N SER A 440 6.30 -11.43 -16.76
CA SER A 440 6.24 -12.88 -16.55
C SER A 440 5.57 -13.24 -15.23
N LYS A 441 5.09 -14.49 -15.13
CA LYS A 441 4.52 -15.03 -13.89
C LYS A 441 5.51 -14.94 -12.71
N GLU A 442 6.76 -15.29 -12.96
CA GLU A 442 7.83 -15.25 -11.95
C GLU A 442 8.09 -13.82 -11.48
N ASP A 443 8.36 -12.90 -12.42
CA ASP A 443 8.59 -11.48 -12.10
C ASP A 443 7.44 -10.83 -11.31
N LEU A 444 6.19 -11.13 -11.69
CA LEU A 444 5.01 -10.60 -11.02
C LEU A 444 4.85 -11.17 -9.61
N THR A 445 5.12 -12.47 -9.45
CA THR A 445 5.07 -13.14 -8.15
C THR A 445 6.12 -12.56 -7.20
N ASP A 446 7.37 -12.49 -7.64
CA ASP A 446 8.48 -11.94 -6.85
C ASP A 446 8.24 -10.48 -6.48
N PHE A 447 7.77 -9.68 -7.46
CA PHE A 447 7.43 -8.28 -7.24
C PHE A 447 6.33 -8.13 -6.18
N ALA A 448 5.22 -8.88 -6.30
CA ALA A 448 4.10 -8.78 -5.38
C ALA A 448 4.47 -9.23 -3.96
N LEU A 449 5.24 -10.30 -3.81
CA LEU A 449 5.76 -10.76 -2.52
C LEU A 449 6.71 -9.73 -1.90
N MET A 450 7.60 -9.15 -2.70
CA MET A 450 8.51 -8.10 -2.24
C MET A 450 7.75 -6.88 -1.70
N VAL A 451 6.81 -6.32 -2.47
CA VAL A 451 6.10 -5.11 -2.03
C VAL A 451 5.15 -5.38 -0.86
N SER A 452 4.57 -6.58 -0.78
CA SER A 452 3.77 -7.02 0.36
C SER A 452 4.63 -7.14 1.63
N GLY A 453 5.84 -7.72 1.52
CA GLY A 453 6.79 -7.84 2.62
C GLY A 453 7.37 -6.51 3.10
N LEU A 454 7.35 -5.48 2.24
CA LEU A 454 7.82 -4.13 2.56
C LEU A 454 6.68 -3.15 2.91
N ALA A 455 5.49 -3.63 3.19
CA ALA A 455 4.32 -2.80 3.50
C ALA A 455 4.52 -1.88 4.72
N ASP A 456 5.40 -2.24 5.65
CA ASP A 456 5.82 -1.38 6.78
C ASP A 456 6.61 -0.15 6.34
N VAL A 457 7.15 -0.17 5.11
CA VAL A 457 8.05 0.85 4.57
C VAL A 457 7.40 1.63 3.45
N SER A 458 6.77 0.94 2.49
CA SER A 458 6.34 1.52 1.21
C SER A 458 4.99 1.00 0.77
N ARG A 459 4.21 1.87 0.12
CA ARG A 459 2.92 1.55 -0.50
C ARG A 459 3.02 1.73 -2.01
N PRO A 460 3.00 0.62 -2.78
CA PRO A 460 3.18 0.64 -4.22
C PRO A 460 1.91 1.09 -4.94
N ASN A 461 2.00 2.19 -5.70
CA ASN A 461 0.95 2.59 -6.64
C ASN A 461 1.26 2.02 -8.03
N LEU A 462 0.41 1.10 -8.50
CA LEU A 462 0.64 0.37 -9.74
C LEU A 462 0.02 1.11 -10.93
N PHE A 463 0.72 2.11 -11.46
CA PHE A 463 0.33 2.72 -12.73
C PHE A 463 0.54 1.75 -13.89
N VAL A 464 -0.49 1.57 -14.71
CA VAL A 464 -0.44 0.71 -15.90
C VAL A 464 0.27 1.35 -17.08
N ASN A 465 0.25 2.68 -17.13
CA ASN A 465 0.96 3.55 -18.07
C ASN A 465 1.15 4.93 -17.46
N THR A 466 2.06 5.72 -18.00
CA THR A 466 2.23 7.15 -17.68
C THR A 466 2.49 7.92 -18.98
N PRO A 467 2.46 9.26 -19.02
CA PRO A 467 2.83 10.02 -20.22
C PRO A 467 4.25 9.74 -20.74
N ASP A 468 5.14 9.22 -19.86
CA ASP A 468 6.53 8.88 -20.18
C ASP A 468 6.75 7.40 -20.47
N ILE A 469 5.78 6.53 -20.10
CA ILE A 469 6.00 5.09 -20.10
C ILE A 469 4.84 4.37 -20.78
N LEU A 470 5.06 4.04 -22.05
CA LEU A 470 4.28 3.11 -22.84
C LEU A 470 5.11 1.83 -23.03
N HIS A 471 5.00 0.88 -22.09
CA HIS A 471 5.79 -0.36 -22.13
C HIS A 471 5.52 -1.18 -23.38
N GLU A 472 6.55 -1.90 -23.88
CA GLU A 472 6.49 -2.73 -25.08
C GLU A 472 5.30 -3.72 -25.11
N SER A 473 4.92 -4.26 -23.93
CA SER A 473 3.77 -5.16 -23.83
C SER A 473 2.46 -4.50 -24.25
N LEU A 474 2.25 -3.22 -23.95
CA LEU A 474 1.09 -2.45 -24.38
C LEU A 474 1.20 -2.08 -25.87
N GLN A 475 2.41 -1.74 -26.35
CA GLN A 475 2.64 -1.40 -27.75
C GLN A 475 2.28 -2.57 -28.70
N LYS A 476 2.57 -3.81 -28.29
CA LYS A 476 2.46 -5.01 -29.13
C LYS A 476 1.28 -5.92 -28.77
N GLY A 477 0.89 -5.97 -27.49
CA GLY A 477 -0.06 -6.97 -26.97
C GLY A 477 -1.54 -6.74 -27.28
N GLY A 478 -1.87 -5.66 -28.00
CA GLY A 478 -3.24 -5.35 -28.39
C GLY A 478 -4.19 -5.10 -27.21
N ARG A 479 -5.50 -5.05 -27.47
CA ARG A 479 -6.54 -4.73 -26.46
C ARG A 479 -6.52 -5.65 -25.24
N ALA A 480 -6.22 -6.93 -25.46
CA ALA A 480 -6.18 -7.91 -24.37
C ALA A 480 -5.09 -7.57 -23.33
N MET A 481 -3.92 -7.07 -23.75
CA MET A 481 -2.85 -6.69 -22.83
C MET A 481 -3.25 -5.50 -21.93
N PHE A 482 -3.99 -4.53 -22.45
CA PHE A 482 -4.53 -3.44 -21.63
C PHE A 482 -5.47 -3.99 -20.54
N ALA A 483 -6.34 -4.92 -20.87
CA ALA A 483 -7.22 -5.55 -19.88
C ALA A 483 -6.44 -6.40 -18.86
N ILE A 484 -5.44 -7.17 -19.29
CA ILE A 484 -4.55 -7.97 -18.44
C ILE A 484 -3.83 -7.08 -17.43
N ARG A 485 -3.18 -6.02 -17.90
CA ARG A 485 -2.42 -5.11 -17.03
C ARG A 485 -3.33 -4.38 -16.03
N ALA A 486 -4.52 -3.96 -16.47
CA ALA A 486 -5.52 -3.36 -15.58
C ALA A 486 -5.98 -4.34 -14.48
N ALA A 487 -6.30 -5.59 -14.85
CA ALA A 487 -6.70 -6.61 -13.87
C ALA A 487 -5.61 -6.88 -12.82
N LEU A 488 -4.36 -7.05 -13.27
CA LEU A 488 -3.21 -7.26 -12.37
C LEU A 488 -3.02 -6.06 -11.43
N ALA A 489 -2.95 -4.84 -11.97
CA ALA A 489 -2.73 -3.64 -11.16
C ALA A 489 -3.85 -3.43 -10.13
N ALA A 490 -5.10 -3.57 -10.58
CA ALA A 490 -6.28 -3.35 -9.75
C ALA A 490 -6.47 -4.38 -8.62
N THR A 491 -5.89 -5.59 -8.73
CA THR A 491 -6.11 -6.66 -7.76
C THR A 491 -4.87 -7.06 -6.95
N MET A 492 -3.65 -6.81 -7.46
CA MET A 492 -2.41 -7.08 -6.72
C MET A 492 -2.15 -6.04 -5.63
N SER A 493 -2.43 -4.77 -5.91
CA SER A 493 -2.24 -3.67 -4.96
C SER A 493 -3.56 -2.95 -4.65
N PRO A 494 -3.75 -2.45 -3.42
CA PRO A 494 -4.84 -1.53 -3.13
C PRO A 494 -4.67 -0.14 -3.75
N LEU A 495 -3.51 0.15 -4.35
CA LEU A 495 -3.20 1.37 -5.08
C LEU A 495 -2.90 1.06 -6.55
N TRP A 496 -3.61 1.70 -7.45
CA TRP A 496 -3.32 1.62 -8.88
C TRP A 496 -3.67 2.90 -9.62
N GLY A 497 -3.14 3.09 -10.81
CA GLY A 497 -3.36 4.30 -11.59
C GLY A 497 -3.39 4.05 -13.09
N VAL A 498 -4.08 4.95 -13.78
CA VAL A 498 -4.28 4.96 -15.23
C VAL A 498 -4.02 6.37 -15.75
N TYR A 499 -3.20 6.48 -16.79
CA TYR A 499 -3.09 7.70 -17.59
C TYR A 499 -4.13 7.70 -18.72
N SER A 500 -4.82 8.81 -18.90
CA SER A 500 -5.87 9.05 -19.90
C SER A 500 -5.44 8.62 -21.31
N GLY A 501 -6.33 7.93 -22.04
CA GLY A 501 -6.06 7.30 -23.33
C GLY A 501 -5.77 5.80 -23.22
N TYR A 502 -5.49 5.29 -22.03
CA TYR A 502 -5.38 3.85 -21.80
C TYR A 502 -6.68 3.13 -22.15
N GLU A 503 -7.81 3.68 -21.76
CA GLU A 503 -9.13 3.15 -22.09
C GLU A 503 -9.46 3.17 -23.58
N LEU A 504 -8.71 3.92 -24.37
CA LEU A 504 -8.80 3.98 -25.84
C LEU A 504 -7.73 3.11 -26.52
N TYR A 505 -7.00 2.33 -25.75
CA TYR A 505 -5.90 1.48 -26.24
C TYR A 505 -4.81 2.26 -27.00
N GLU A 506 -4.47 3.47 -26.55
CA GLU A 506 -3.38 4.25 -27.14
C GLU A 506 -2.06 3.51 -26.94
N HIS A 507 -1.42 3.08 -28.04
CA HIS A 507 -0.29 2.15 -28.00
C HIS A 507 0.84 2.47 -28.98
N VAL A 508 0.81 3.63 -29.62
CA VAL A 508 1.79 3.96 -30.67
C VAL A 508 2.97 4.70 -30.05
N PRO A 509 4.19 4.13 -30.07
CA PRO A 509 5.38 4.83 -29.59
C PRO A 509 5.89 5.85 -30.64
N VAL A 510 6.68 6.83 -30.17
CA VAL A 510 7.28 7.85 -31.05
C VAL A 510 8.21 7.25 -32.12
N HIS A 511 8.87 6.13 -31.78
CA HIS A 511 9.62 5.27 -32.69
C HIS A 511 9.80 3.89 -32.06
N GLU A 512 10.19 2.91 -32.86
CA GLU A 512 10.47 1.56 -32.37
C GLU A 512 11.54 1.57 -31.27
N GLY A 513 11.28 0.85 -30.18
CA GLY A 513 12.15 0.76 -29.00
C GLY A 513 12.04 1.94 -28.04
N SER A 514 11.18 2.93 -28.30
CA SER A 514 10.85 3.99 -27.35
C SER A 514 9.67 3.59 -26.47
N GLU A 515 9.67 4.04 -25.24
CA GLU A 515 8.51 3.98 -24.35
C GLU A 515 7.69 5.29 -24.35
N GLU A 516 8.11 6.30 -25.12
CA GLU A 516 7.38 7.55 -25.26
C GLU A 516 6.30 7.45 -26.34
N TYR A 517 5.13 8.05 -26.07
CA TYR A 517 4.02 8.09 -27.04
C TYR A 517 4.32 8.97 -28.24
N LEU A 518 3.88 8.52 -29.44
CA LEU A 518 3.78 9.39 -30.59
C LEU A 518 2.70 10.47 -30.34
N ASP A 519 3.00 11.70 -30.74
CA ASP A 519 2.15 12.88 -30.50
C ASP A 519 1.78 13.03 -29.02
N SER A 520 2.84 12.95 -28.19
CA SER A 520 2.72 12.93 -26.74
C SER A 520 2.05 14.20 -26.22
N GLU A 521 1.05 14.01 -25.35
CA GLU A 521 0.33 15.07 -24.65
C GLU A 521 1.24 15.94 -23.76
N LYS A 522 2.45 15.48 -23.50
CA LYS A 522 3.51 16.30 -22.84
C LYS A 522 3.90 17.53 -23.67
N TYR A 523 3.70 17.49 -24.99
CA TYR A 523 4.17 18.54 -25.92
C TYR A 523 3.07 19.12 -26.79
N GLU A 524 1.87 18.54 -26.78
CA GLU A 524 0.76 19.03 -27.56
C GLU A 524 -0.59 18.81 -26.89
N LEU A 525 -1.64 19.48 -27.38
CA LEU A 525 -3.01 19.22 -26.96
C LEU A 525 -3.50 17.92 -27.58
N ARG A 526 -4.08 17.04 -26.74
CA ARG A 526 -4.59 15.73 -27.20
C ARG A 526 -6.02 15.50 -26.69
N PRO A 527 -7.02 16.18 -27.26
CA PRO A 527 -8.41 15.88 -26.94
C PRO A 527 -8.77 14.47 -27.42
N ARG A 528 -9.70 13.81 -26.71
CA ARG A 528 -10.11 12.44 -26.99
C ARG A 528 -11.63 12.33 -27.02
N ASP A 529 -12.15 11.57 -27.99
CA ASP A 529 -13.58 11.27 -28.11
C ASP A 529 -13.91 9.94 -27.42
N PHE A 530 -13.99 10.00 -26.09
CA PHE A 530 -14.30 8.84 -25.27
C PHE A 530 -15.70 8.30 -25.53
N GLN A 531 -16.67 9.19 -25.80
CA GLN A 531 -18.06 8.78 -25.98
C GLN A 531 -18.24 7.98 -27.26
N THR A 532 -17.69 8.43 -28.37
CA THR A 532 -17.77 7.68 -29.65
C THR A 532 -17.09 6.32 -29.53
N ALA A 533 -15.94 6.24 -28.85
CA ALA A 533 -15.26 4.96 -28.60
C ALA A 533 -16.13 4.01 -27.76
N LEU A 534 -16.77 4.53 -26.71
CA LEU A 534 -17.66 3.75 -25.85
C LEU A 534 -18.90 3.25 -26.66
N ASP A 535 -19.53 4.11 -27.45
CA ASP A 535 -20.71 3.77 -28.24
C ASP A 535 -20.40 2.72 -29.32
N ASN A 536 -19.17 2.72 -29.83
CA ASN A 536 -18.69 1.75 -30.81
C ASN A 536 -18.21 0.41 -30.21
N GLY A 537 -18.10 0.32 -28.87
CA GLY A 537 -17.50 -0.84 -28.17
C GLY A 537 -15.97 -0.90 -28.30
N ASP A 538 -15.33 0.23 -28.60
CA ASP A 538 -13.89 0.40 -28.76
C ASP A 538 -13.21 1.01 -27.52
N SER A 539 -13.82 0.82 -26.35
CA SER A 539 -13.34 1.38 -25.09
C SER A 539 -13.18 0.31 -24.01
N LEU A 540 -12.11 0.39 -23.23
CA LEU A 540 -11.88 -0.42 -22.03
C LEU A 540 -12.58 0.16 -20.79
N GLU A 541 -13.21 1.32 -20.90
CA GLU A 541 -13.88 2.03 -19.81
C GLU A 541 -14.85 1.14 -19.01
N PRO A 542 -15.71 0.30 -19.64
CA PRO A 542 -16.60 -0.60 -18.89
C PRO A 542 -15.85 -1.60 -18.00
N TYR A 543 -14.73 -2.13 -18.48
CA TYR A 543 -13.93 -3.08 -17.72
C TYR A 543 -13.18 -2.41 -16.55
N ILE A 544 -12.61 -1.23 -16.78
CA ILE A 544 -11.99 -0.40 -15.72
C ILE A 544 -13.02 -0.07 -14.63
N THR A 545 -14.23 0.33 -15.04
CA THR A 545 -15.35 0.60 -14.14
C THR A 545 -15.68 -0.61 -13.29
N GLN A 546 -15.80 -1.80 -13.90
CA GLN A 546 -16.06 -3.04 -13.21
C GLN A 546 -14.96 -3.38 -12.20
N LEU A 547 -13.67 -3.25 -12.57
CA LEU A 547 -12.54 -3.48 -11.68
C LEU A 547 -12.58 -2.56 -10.45
N ASN A 548 -12.86 -1.27 -10.64
CA ASN A 548 -12.96 -0.32 -9.54
C ASN A 548 -14.13 -0.63 -8.59
N HIS A 549 -15.28 -1.08 -9.11
CA HIS A 549 -16.40 -1.52 -8.28
C HIS A 549 -16.08 -2.78 -7.50
N ILE A 550 -15.49 -3.80 -8.15
CA ILE A 550 -15.05 -5.03 -7.48
C ILE A 550 -14.09 -4.72 -6.31
N ARG A 551 -13.14 -3.81 -6.51
CA ARG A 551 -12.21 -3.38 -5.45
C ARG A 551 -12.91 -2.73 -4.26
N ARG A 552 -13.89 -1.85 -4.52
CA ARG A 552 -14.66 -1.16 -3.46
C ARG A 552 -15.51 -2.12 -2.64
N GLU A 553 -16.09 -3.10 -3.29
CA GLU A 553 -16.99 -4.06 -2.65
C GLU A 553 -16.26 -5.15 -1.87
N ASN A 554 -14.95 -5.33 -2.11
CA ASN A 554 -14.17 -6.42 -1.54
C ASN A 554 -13.00 -5.92 -0.67
N PRO A 555 -13.17 -5.88 0.67
CA PRO A 555 -12.11 -5.47 1.61
C PRO A 555 -10.81 -6.27 1.46
N ALA A 556 -10.87 -7.51 1.02
CA ALA A 556 -9.68 -8.33 0.73
C ALA A 556 -8.74 -7.66 -0.29
N LEU A 557 -9.28 -6.94 -1.29
CA LEU A 557 -8.49 -6.22 -2.30
C LEU A 557 -7.96 -4.86 -1.80
N GLN A 558 -8.34 -4.45 -0.59
CA GLN A 558 -7.97 -3.18 0.03
C GLN A 558 -6.85 -3.33 1.08
N GLN A 559 -6.24 -4.50 1.16
CA GLN A 559 -5.07 -4.80 2.00
C GLN A 559 -3.86 -5.10 1.11
N LEU A 560 -2.66 -4.68 1.53
CA LEU A 560 -1.42 -4.94 0.78
C LEU A 560 -0.74 -6.25 1.22
N ARG A 561 -0.77 -6.55 2.53
CA ARG A 561 0.00 -7.63 3.16
C ARG A 561 -0.56 -9.04 2.94
N ASN A 562 -1.77 -9.17 2.42
CA ASN A 562 -2.59 -10.38 2.42
C ASN A 562 -2.55 -11.19 1.11
N ILE A 563 -1.62 -10.93 0.21
CA ILE A 563 -1.52 -11.69 -1.06
C ILE A 563 -0.89 -13.06 -0.83
N HIS A 564 -1.49 -14.10 -1.42
CA HIS A 564 -0.98 -15.46 -1.41
C HIS A 564 -1.10 -16.09 -2.80
N PHE A 565 0.00 -16.63 -3.32
CA PHE A 565 0.02 -17.26 -4.65
C PHE A 565 -0.33 -18.74 -4.56
N HIS A 566 -1.10 -19.21 -5.54
CA HIS A 566 -1.48 -20.60 -5.70
C HIS A 566 -0.73 -21.22 -6.88
N ASP A 567 -0.41 -22.50 -6.75
CA ASP A 567 0.23 -23.24 -7.83
C ASP A 567 -0.74 -23.46 -8.99
N ILE A 568 -0.30 -23.12 -10.19
CA ILE A 568 -1.00 -23.36 -11.44
C ILE A 568 -0.02 -23.83 -12.51
N GLU A 569 -0.32 -24.96 -13.14
CA GLU A 569 0.62 -25.70 -14.01
C GLU A 569 1.07 -24.90 -15.25
N ASN A 570 0.21 -23.98 -15.74
CA ASN A 570 0.52 -23.19 -16.94
C ASN A 570 1.37 -21.95 -16.59
N PRO A 571 2.54 -21.74 -17.22
CA PRO A 571 3.38 -20.56 -16.98
C PRO A 571 2.76 -19.23 -17.44
N ASN A 572 1.78 -19.26 -18.33
CA ASN A 572 1.04 -18.08 -18.80
C ASN A 572 -0.21 -17.78 -17.97
N LEU A 573 -0.45 -18.53 -16.90
CA LEU A 573 -1.50 -18.25 -15.93
C LEU A 573 -0.88 -17.92 -14.58
N ILE A 574 -1.35 -16.85 -13.94
CA ILE A 574 -1.00 -16.50 -12.57
C ILE A 574 -2.24 -16.58 -11.70
N ALA A 575 -2.11 -17.14 -10.50
CA ALA A 575 -3.20 -17.30 -9.55
C ALA A 575 -2.80 -16.88 -8.15
N TYR A 576 -3.62 -16.04 -7.51
CA TYR A 576 -3.40 -15.58 -6.14
C TYR A 576 -4.70 -15.29 -5.42
N SER A 577 -4.68 -15.40 -4.10
CA SER A 577 -5.81 -15.01 -3.24
C SER A 577 -5.43 -13.89 -2.30
N LYS A 578 -6.44 -13.20 -1.81
CA LYS A 578 -6.37 -12.20 -0.75
C LYS A 578 -7.52 -12.43 0.22
N VAL A 579 -7.25 -12.36 1.50
CA VAL A 579 -8.25 -12.49 2.56
C VAL A 579 -8.15 -11.30 3.50
N ASP A 580 -9.27 -10.65 3.76
CA ASP A 580 -9.34 -9.63 4.81
C ASP A 580 -9.64 -10.29 6.16
N ALA A 581 -8.70 -10.22 7.08
CA ALA A 581 -8.82 -10.85 8.39
C ALA A 581 -9.87 -10.18 9.30
N VAL A 582 -10.28 -8.95 9.00
CA VAL A 582 -11.31 -8.23 9.78
C VAL A 582 -12.72 -8.72 9.42
N THR A 583 -13.04 -8.72 8.14
CA THR A 583 -14.39 -9.07 7.66
C THR A 583 -14.55 -10.54 7.29
N GLY A 584 -13.43 -11.20 7.00
CA GLY A 584 -13.42 -12.56 6.43
C GLY A 584 -13.67 -12.60 4.92
N ASN A 585 -13.83 -11.44 4.26
CA ASN A 585 -13.95 -11.39 2.80
C ASN A 585 -12.72 -12.02 2.15
N ALA A 586 -12.96 -12.88 1.16
CA ALA A 586 -11.90 -13.60 0.47
C ALA A 586 -12.12 -13.56 -1.04
N VAL A 587 -11.04 -13.30 -1.77
CA VAL A 587 -11.03 -13.18 -3.23
C VAL A 587 -9.88 -14.02 -3.79
N LEU A 588 -10.15 -14.77 -4.87
CA LEU A 588 -9.14 -15.50 -5.62
C LEU A 588 -9.14 -14.99 -7.06
N VAL A 589 -7.98 -14.63 -7.56
CA VAL A 589 -7.77 -14.03 -8.89
C VAL A 589 -6.96 -14.99 -9.74
N VAL A 590 -7.39 -15.21 -10.98
CA VAL A 590 -6.61 -15.92 -12.00
C VAL A 590 -6.53 -15.05 -13.24
N VAL A 591 -5.33 -14.80 -13.76
CA VAL A 591 -5.12 -13.93 -14.92
C VAL A 591 -4.34 -14.68 -15.99
N ASN A 592 -4.80 -14.55 -17.25
CA ASN A 592 -4.06 -14.96 -18.44
C ASN A 592 -3.01 -13.88 -18.77
N LEU A 593 -1.74 -14.23 -18.82
CA LEU A 593 -0.62 -13.33 -19.14
C LEU A 593 -0.32 -13.26 -20.64
N ASP A 594 -0.90 -14.17 -21.45
CA ASP A 594 -0.74 -14.20 -22.88
C ASP A 594 -1.90 -13.47 -23.58
N SER A 595 -1.59 -12.34 -24.19
CA SER A 595 -2.59 -11.51 -24.88
C SER A 595 -3.00 -12.05 -26.26
N TYR A 596 -2.34 -13.08 -26.76
CA TYR A 596 -2.58 -13.60 -28.10
C TYR A 596 -3.33 -14.93 -28.12
N GLY A 597 -3.17 -15.75 -27.09
CA GLY A 597 -3.72 -17.10 -27.03
C GLY A 597 -4.56 -17.39 -25.78
N GLY A 598 -5.59 -18.23 -25.98
CA GLY A 598 -6.32 -18.82 -24.86
C GLY A 598 -5.39 -19.71 -24.03
N GLN A 599 -5.46 -19.57 -22.71
CA GLN A 599 -4.66 -20.36 -21.77
C GLN A 599 -5.55 -21.15 -20.84
N GLU A 600 -5.15 -22.39 -20.58
CA GLU A 600 -5.88 -23.28 -19.67
C GLU A 600 -4.92 -24.06 -18.77
N GLY A 601 -5.38 -24.47 -17.61
CA GLY A 601 -4.57 -25.22 -16.65
C GLY A 601 -5.35 -25.64 -15.41
N MET A 602 -4.71 -26.50 -14.61
CA MET A 602 -5.22 -26.87 -13.30
C MET A 602 -4.60 -25.97 -12.24
N ILE A 603 -5.43 -25.32 -11.45
CA ILE A 603 -5.03 -24.61 -10.24
C ILE A 603 -5.11 -25.54 -9.04
N ASN A 604 -4.04 -25.61 -8.24
CA ASN A 604 -4.00 -26.25 -6.94
C ASN A 604 -4.18 -25.16 -5.87
N VAL A 605 -5.38 -25.14 -5.27
CA VAL A 605 -5.71 -24.11 -4.28
C VAL A 605 -5.13 -24.50 -2.92
N ASP A 606 -4.30 -23.63 -2.35
CA ASP A 606 -3.95 -23.73 -0.94
C ASP A 606 -5.18 -23.36 -0.10
N MET A 607 -5.90 -24.38 0.36
CA MET A 607 -7.17 -24.25 1.08
C MET A 607 -7.02 -23.52 2.41
N GLU A 608 -5.90 -23.74 3.11
CA GLU A 608 -5.64 -23.04 4.38
C GLU A 608 -5.44 -21.54 4.14
N ALA A 609 -4.86 -21.17 2.98
CA ALA A 609 -4.66 -19.78 2.59
C ALA A 609 -5.95 -18.99 2.39
N ILE A 610 -7.01 -19.67 2.09
CA ILE A 610 -8.35 -19.07 1.93
C ILE A 610 -9.30 -19.43 3.10
N GLY A 611 -8.76 -19.94 4.21
CA GLY A 611 -9.50 -20.25 5.43
C GLY A 611 -10.39 -21.50 5.34
N LEU A 612 -10.16 -22.40 4.38
CA LEU A 612 -10.87 -23.66 4.22
C LEU A 612 -10.00 -24.86 4.65
N ARG A 613 -10.57 -26.05 4.68
CA ARG A 613 -9.85 -27.29 4.95
C ARG A 613 -9.57 -28.04 3.66
N HIS A 614 -8.47 -28.75 3.62
CA HIS A 614 -8.19 -29.69 2.54
C HIS A 614 -9.35 -30.68 2.39
N GLY A 615 -9.82 -30.88 1.15
CA GLY A 615 -10.97 -31.73 0.83
C GLY A 615 -12.33 -31.04 0.92
N ASP A 616 -12.43 -29.82 1.43
CA ASP A 616 -13.67 -29.06 1.39
C ASP A 616 -14.05 -28.70 -0.07
N THR A 617 -15.35 -28.60 -0.33
CA THR A 617 -15.86 -27.99 -1.57
C THR A 617 -16.57 -26.69 -1.25
N PHE A 618 -16.44 -25.71 -2.14
CA PHE A 618 -16.99 -24.37 -1.91
C PHE A 618 -17.50 -23.74 -3.20
N LYS A 619 -18.46 -22.82 -3.06
CA LYS A 619 -19.01 -22.06 -4.17
C LYS A 619 -18.12 -20.85 -4.43
N VAL A 620 -17.73 -20.63 -5.70
CA VAL A 620 -17.09 -19.39 -6.17
C VAL A 620 -18.03 -18.63 -7.10
N HIS A 621 -18.00 -17.31 -7.02
CA HIS A 621 -18.72 -16.42 -7.93
C HIS A 621 -17.72 -15.51 -8.64
N ASP A 622 -17.65 -15.60 -9.96
CA ASP A 622 -16.79 -14.74 -10.75
C ASP A 622 -17.43 -13.36 -10.92
N ALA A 623 -16.82 -12.36 -10.32
CA ALA A 623 -17.30 -10.99 -10.37
C ALA A 623 -17.13 -10.32 -11.75
N VAL A 624 -16.30 -10.90 -12.64
CA VAL A 624 -16.12 -10.42 -14.02
C VAL A 624 -17.23 -10.92 -14.92
N SER A 625 -17.42 -12.24 -15.00
CA SER A 625 -18.38 -12.86 -15.92
C SER A 625 -19.77 -13.09 -15.33
N GLY A 626 -19.92 -13.01 -13.99
CA GLY A 626 -21.13 -13.35 -13.28
C GLY A 626 -21.37 -14.85 -13.12
N ALA A 627 -20.49 -15.71 -13.59
CA ALA A 627 -20.61 -17.14 -13.50
C ALA A 627 -20.36 -17.67 -12.07
N ALA A 628 -20.91 -18.82 -11.74
CA ALA A 628 -20.68 -19.47 -10.46
C ALA A 628 -20.30 -20.94 -10.64
N TYR A 629 -19.36 -21.39 -9.81
CA TYR A 629 -18.84 -22.76 -9.89
C TYR A 629 -18.75 -23.38 -8.49
N ILE A 630 -18.63 -24.72 -8.43
CA ILE A 630 -18.25 -25.44 -7.23
C ILE A 630 -16.81 -25.88 -7.40
N TRP A 631 -15.97 -25.46 -6.49
CA TRP A 631 -14.53 -25.71 -6.47
C TRP A 631 -14.12 -26.55 -5.26
N GLY A 632 -12.96 -27.17 -5.35
CA GLY A 632 -12.27 -27.87 -4.27
C GLY A 632 -10.78 -27.55 -4.31
N ASP A 633 -9.93 -28.47 -3.88
CA ASP A 633 -8.47 -28.30 -3.84
C ASP A 633 -7.86 -28.10 -5.24
N ARG A 634 -8.43 -28.75 -6.26
CA ARG A 634 -7.90 -28.74 -7.64
C ARG A 634 -9.00 -28.44 -8.65
N ASN A 635 -8.81 -27.40 -9.47
CA ASN A 635 -9.85 -26.91 -10.35
C ASN A 635 -9.29 -26.54 -11.73
N PHE A 636 -10.09 -26.79 -12.78
CA PHE A 636 -9.75 -26.40 -14.15
C PHE A 636 -10.16 -24.94 -14.39
N VAL A 637 -9.27 -24.18 -15.01
CA VAL A 637 -9.52 -22.79 -15.48
C VAL A 637 -9.15 -22.67 -16.95
N ARG A 638 -9.88 -21.83 -17.68
CA ARG A 638 -9.60 -21.42 -19.05
C ARG A 638 -9.97 -19.98 -19.25
N LEU A 639 -9.03 -19.20 -19.80
CA LEU A 639 -9.17 -17.78 -20.08
C LEU A 639 -8.82 -17.49 -21.54
N GLU A 640 -9.66 -16.68 -22.21
CA GLU A 640 -9.53 -16.32 -23.62
C GLU A 640 -9.31 -14.81 -23.76
N PRO A 641 -8.25 -14.34 -24.45
CA PRO A 641 -7.91 -12.90 -24.53
C PRO A 641 -9.01 -11.99 -25.06
N LEU A 642 -9.87 -12.51 -25.95
CA LEU A 642 -10.96 -11.74 -26.56
C LEU A 642 -12.29 -11.83 -25.80
N LYS A 643 -12.31 -12.58 -24.68
CA LYS A 643 -13.52 -12.78 -23.90
C LYS A 643 -13.30 -12.34 -22.45
N ASP A 644 -12.53 -13.12 -21.70
CA ASP A 644 -12.25 -12.89 -20.29
C ASP A 644 -10.75 -13.12 -20.04
N VAL A 645 -9.99 -12.06 -19.79
CA VAL A 645 -8.54 -12.14 -19.51
C VAL A 645 -8.27 -12.55 -18.07
N ALA A 646 -9.25 -12.40 -17.20
CA ALA A 646 -9.13 -12.69 -15.77
C ALA A 646 -10.44 -13.24 -15.21
N HIS A 647 -10.34 -14.11 -14.21
CA HIS A 647 -11.40 -14.42 -13.26
C HIS A 647 -11.08 -13.74 -11.92
N ILE A 648 -12.07 -13.11 -11.32
CA ILE A 648 -12.01 -12.55 -9.96
C ILE A 648 -13.10 -13.23 -9.14
N PHE A 649 -12.74 -14.32 -8.49
CA PHE A 649 -13.68 -15.14 -7.76
C PHE A 649 -13.89 -14.62 -6.34
N ILE A 650 -15.13 -14.31 -6.00
CA ILE A 650 -15.55 -14.05 -4.63
C ILE A 650 -15.80 -15.40 -3.97
N LEU A 651 -15.11 -15.62 -2.85
CA LEU A 651 -15.15 -16.85 -2.08
C LEU A 651 -16.13 -16.74 -0.89
N PRO A 652 -16.50 -17.85 -0.23
CA PRO A 652 -17.20 -17.78 1.05
C PRO A 652 -16.37 -17.01 2.08
N ASN A 653 -17.03 -16.22 2.92
CA ASN A 653 -16.35 -15.51 3.99
C ASN A 653 -15.68 -16.47 4.96
N VAL A 654 -14.45 -16.17 5.33
CA VAL A 654 -13.68 -16.92 6.33
C VAL A 654 -14.32 -16.76 7.71
N ILE A 655 -14.55 -17.88 8.38
CA ILE A 655 -15.10 -17.89 9.74
C ILE A 655 -14.14 -17.26 10.76
N PRO A 656 -14.64 -16.58 11.82
CA PRO A 656 -13.82 -15.83 12.76
C PRO A 656 -12.63 -16.60 13.34
N GLU A 657 -12.84 -17.86 13.71
CA GLU A 657 -11.83 -18.72 14.35
C GLU A 657 -10.60 -19.00 13.47
N ARG A 658 -10.68 -18.73 12.16
CA ARG A 658 -9.59 -18.94 11.21
C ARG A 658 -8.95 -17.64 10.74
N ARG A 659 -9.58 -16.48 10.99
CA ARG A 659 -9.11 -15.19 10.49
C ARG A 659 -7.77 -14.78 11.09
N GLU A 660 -7.57 -15.02 12.37
CA GLU A 660 -6.35 -14.64 13.08
C GLU A 660 -5.11 -15.30 12.48
N LYS A 661 -5.20 -16.61 12.15
CA LYS A 661 -4.11 -17.32 11.48
C LYS A 661 -3.79 -16.78 10.09
N LEU A 662 -4.77 -16.17 9.40
CA LEU A 662 -4.59 -15.57 8.08
C LEU A 662 -4.00 -14.16 8.16
N ALA A 663 -4.26 -13.44 9.24
CA ALA A 663 -3.66 -12.14 9.50
C ALA A 663 -2.15 -12.24 9.76
N TRP A 664 -1.71 -13.37 10.31
CA TRP A 664 -0.33 -13.71 10.54
C TRP A 664 0.10 -14.79 9.54
N ARG A 665 0.74 -14.39 8.45
CA ARG A 665 1.47 -15.29 7.56
C ARG A 665 2.90 -14.83 7.49
N GLU A 666 3.80 -15.81 7.63
CA GLU A 666 5.20 -15.61 7.34
C GLU A 666 5.31 -15.31 5.84
N ILE A 667 5.58 -14.05 5.51
CA ILE A 667 5.99 -13.68 4.16
C ILE A 667 7.41 -14.22 4.02
N PRO A 668 7.68 -15.09 3.03
CA PRO A 668 9.03 -15.64 2.83
C PRO A 668 10.05 -14.50 2.85
N GLU A 669 11.10 -14.65 3.67
CA GLU A 669 12.21 -13.70 3.66
C GLU A 669 12.84 -13.73 2.25
N HIS A 670 12.43 -12.82 1.40
CA HIS A 670 13.23 -12.47 0.24
C HIS A 670 14.42 -11.63 0.74
N ASP A 671 15.62 -11.94 0.24
CA ASP A 671 16.90 -11.28 0.56
C ASP A 671 16.94 -9.77 0.23
N TYR A 672 15.81 -9.11 0.18
CA TYR A 672 15.68 -7.66 0.05
C TYR A 672 15.67 -6.99 1.43
N ARG A 673 16.78 -7.13 2.14
CA ARG A 673 17.07 -6.19 3.22
C ARG A 673 17.55 -4.90 2.58
N PRO A 674 16.80 -3.77 2.68
CA PRO A 674 17.26 -2.49 2.17
C PRO A 674 18.45 -1.95 2.97
#